data_a45d2ffcd5fa83e8ebafe8143dd208b7
#
_entry.id   a45d2ffcd5fa83e8ebafe8143dd208b7
#
_cell.length_a   1.000
_cell.length_b   1.000
_cell.length_c   1.000
_cell.angle_alpha   90.00
_cell.angle_beta   90.00
_cell.angle_gamma   90.00
#
_symmetry.space_group_name_H-M   'P 1'
#
loop_
_entity.id
_entity.type
_entity.pdbx_description
1 polymer ?
#
loop_
_entity_poly.entity_id
_entity_poly.type
_entity_poly.pdbx_seq_one_letter_code
_entity_poly.pdbx_strand_id
1 'polypeptide(L)'
;ISSGWITDCRDGQNVELEYERNGERYEFLRWGQSAFDNFRVVPPGTGICHQVNLEYLGQVVWTDKDPGGMEVAYPDTLVGTDSHTTMVNGAAVLGWGVGGIEAEAAMLGQPVSMLIPKVVGFKLTGEIPAGTTATDVVLTITEKLRDHGVVGKFVEFYGAGVAAVPLANRATIGNMSPEFGCTVSMFPIDGVTLDYLRLTGRSDEQVALVEAYAKEQGMWLDENTPEARYSEYLELDLSTVVPSIAGPKRPQDRIALTESKRQFHADLKNYVLNGNTIEKSAVDQELRDTFPASDSPSHDVHEESEEAGRPVHSPPLAAGITRATNPVPVTIDGQACEVDHGHVVIASITSCTNTSNPSVMMGAAMLAKNAVERGLTVPPWVKTSMAPGSKVVTGYFDKAGMWPYLEKLGFHLVGYGCTTCIGNSGPIIEDVSRAVNEHDLSVASVLSGNRNFEGRINPDVKMNYLASPPLVIAYALAGTMDFDFETEPLGVDTEGNEVFLRDIWPDAEEVEQVIANSISRDMFTEDYADVFAGDERWQSLPTPEGDTFDWVDESTYVRKPPYFEGMAAQPEPVQDIEGARVLAKLGDSVTTDHISPAGSIKGDSPAGQYLSGHGIERRDFNSYGSRRGNHEVMIRGTFANIRLKNQLLDGVEGGFTRNLLSDSDEAVSIFDAAAAYQEAGVPLVVLAGKEYGSGSSRDWAAKGTLLLGVKAVIAESYERIHRSNLIGMGVLPLQ
;
A
#
# COMPACT_ATOMS: atom_id res chain seq x y z
N ILE A 1 8.92 6.05 -8.10
CA ILE A 1 7.57 5.44 -8.12
C ILE A 1 7.44 4.76 -9.46
N SER A 2 7.66 3.45 -9.51
CA SER A 2 7.34 2.69 -10.72
C SER A 2 5.83 2.74 -10.91
N SER A 3 5.38 3.27 -12.01
CA SER A 3 3.97 3.35 -12.39
C SER A 3 3.69 2.60 -13.69
N GLY A 4 4.70 1.88 -14.17
CA GLY A 4 4.59 1.05 -15.37
C GLY A 4 3.89 -0.26 -15.08
N TRP A 5 3.10 -0.74 -16.01
CA TRP A 5 2.67 -2.12 -16.05
C TRP A 5 3.91 -3.00 -16.16
N ILE A 6 4.09 -3.93 -15.23
CA ILE A 6 5.09 -4.96 -15.36
C ILE A 6 4.55 -5.93 -16.42
N THR A 7 4.96 -5.71 -17.65
CA THR A 7 4.85 -6.73 -18.70
C THR A 7 5.90 -7.82 -18.44
N ASP A 8 5.74 -9.01 -19.00
CA ASP A 8 6.64 -10.16 -18.81
C ASP A 8 8.10 -9.92 -19.31
N CYS A 9 8.67 -8.75 -19.04
CA CYS A 9 10.03 -8.44 -19.41
C CYS A 9 10.99 -9.10 -18.42
N ARG A 10 11.53 -10.23 -18.82
CA ARG A 10 12.48 -11.04 -18.04
C ARG A 10 13.93 -10.52 -18.12
N ASP A 11 14.21 -9.37 -18.76
CA ASP A 11 15.54 -8.98 -19.21
C ASP A 11 15.83 -7.47 -19.19
N GLY A 12 15.43 -6.76 -18.15
CA GLY A 12 15.80 -5.36 -17.93
C GLY A 12 15.10 -4.32 -18.81
N GLN A 13 14.25 -4.73 -19.76
CA GLN A 13 13.48 -3.82 -20.61
C GLN A 13 12.44 -2.98 -19.85
N ASN A 14 12.12 -3.36 -18.61
CA ASN A 14 11.17 -2.61 -17.78
C ASN A 14 11.60 -1.17 -17.52
N VAL A 15 12.90 -0.91 -17.37
CA VAL A 15 13.42 0.43 -17.11
C VAL A 15 13.28 1.32 -18.35
N GLU A 16 13.58 0.80 -19.53
CA GLU A 16 13.39 1.54 -20.79
C GLU A 16 11.93 1.89 -21.02
N LEU A 17 11.04 0.92 -20.81
CA LEU A 17 9.61 1.11 -20.95
C LEU A 17 9.06 2.11 -19.91
N GLU A 18 9.60 2.12 -18.68
CA GLU A 18 9.26 3.10 -17.65
C GLU A 18 9.60 4.53 -18.10
N TYR A 19 10.81 4.75 -18.65
CA TYR A 19 11.22 6.06 -19.16
C TYR A 19 10.43 6.46 -20.42
N GLU A 20 10.17 5.53 -21.32
CA GLU A 20 9.36 5.79 -22.52
C GLU A 20 7.94 6.26 -22.14
N ARG A 21 7.30 5.57 -21.19
CA ARG A 21 5.92 5.87 -20.78
C ARG A 21 5.77 7.07 -19.86
N ASN A 22 6.78 7.35 -19.05
CA ASN A 22 6.70 8.38 -18.01
C ASN A 22 7.66 9.55 -18.23
N GLY A 23 8.29 9.67 -19.38
CA GLY A 23 9.26 10.72 -19.71
C GLY A 23 8.76 12.13 -19.39
N GLU A 24 7.55 12.49 -19.84
CA GLU A 24 6.94 13.80 -19.55
C GLU A 24 6.81 14.08 -18.05
N ARG A 25 6.49 13.06 -17.23
CA ARG A 25 6.41 13.22 -15.77
C ARG A 25 7.78 13.45 -15.15
N TYR A 26 8.80 12.81 -15.68
CA TYR A 26 10.17 12.96 -15.22
C TYR A 26 10.76 14.31 -15.64
N GLU A 27 10.45 14.81 -16.82
CA GLU A 27 10.79 16.18 -17.26
C GLU A 27 10.17 17.22 -16.34
N PHE A 28 8.91 17.06 -15.95
CA PHE A 28 8.23 17.95 -15.00
C PHE A 28 8.92 17.95 -13.63
N LEU A 29 9.29 16.78 -13.09
CA LEU A 29 10.02 16.70 -11.82
C LEU A 29 11.43 17.31 -11.92
N ARG A 30 12.10 17.12 -13.06
CA ARG A 30 13.41 17.69 -13.30
C ARG A 30 13.37 19.22 -13.45
N TRP A 31 12.33 19.74 -14.10
CA TRP A 31 12.07 21.18 -14.09
C TRP A 31 11.91 21.71 -12.66
N GLY A 32 11.16 21.03 -11.81
CA GLY A 32 10.97 21.42 -10.40
C GLY A 32 12.28 21.56 -9.64
N GLN A 33 13.27 20.68 -9.92
CA GLN A 33 14.61 20.79 -9.33
C GLN A 33 15.34 22.08 -9.70
N SER A 34 15.09 22.63 -10.88
CA SER A 34 15.72 23.89 -11.35
C SER A 34 14.92 25.13 -10.95
N ALA A 35 13.59 24.99 -10.80
CA ALA A 35 12.69 26.09 -10.53
C ALA A 35 12.58 26.47 -9.05
N PHE A 36 12.88 25.54 -8.12
CA PHE A 36 12.75 25.74 -6.67
C PHE A 36 14.10 25.59 -5.95
N ASP A 37 14.44 26.54 -5.09
CA ASP A 37 15.73 26.57 -4.37
C ASP A 37 15.92 25.38 -3.42
N ASN A 38 14.86 24.89 -2.80
CA ASN A 38 14.88 23.88 -1.74
C ASN A 38 14.19 22.57 -2.15
N PHE A 39 14.22 22.25 -3.42
CA PHE A 39 13.58 21.06 -3.98
C PHE A 39 14.63 20.11 -4.54
N ARG A 40 14.62 18.86 -4.06
CA ARG A 40 15.50 17.80 -4.56
C ARG A 40 14.68 16.59 -4.94
N VAL A 41 15.03 15.96 -6.04
CA VAL A 41 14.39 14.74 -6.52
C VAL A 41 15.35 13.57 -6.38
N VAL A 42 14.90 12.51 -5.75
CA VAL A 42 15.53 11.19 -5.85
C VAL A 42 15.01 10.55 -7.14
N PRO A 43 15.87 10.35 -8.15
CA PRO A 43 15.44 9.86 -9.44
C PRO A 43 14.87 8.43 -9.41
N PRO A 44 14.16 8.02 -10.48
CA PRO A 44 13.64 6.66 -10.61
C PRO A 44 14.75 5.60 -10.51
N GLY A 45 14.39 4.43 -10.01
CA GLY A 45 15.31 3.29 -9.90
C GLY A 45 16.17 3.27 -8.63
N THR A 46 16.05 4.24 -7.73
CA THR A 46 16.80 4.26 -6.45
C THR A 46 16.10 3.44 -5.37
N GLY A 47 14.80 3.65 -5.18
CA GLY A 47 14.03 2.97 -4.15
C GLY A 47 12.69 3.66 -3.87
N ILE A 48 11.91 3.07 -2.97
CA ILE A 48 10.67 3.65 -2.47
C ILE A 48 10.96 4.75 -1.45
N CYS A 49 10.19 5.85 -1.47
CA CYS A 49 10.44 7.04 -0.66
C CYS A 49 10.58 6.74 0.83
N HIS A 50 9.70 5.95 1.43
CA HIS A 50 9.77 5.64 2.87
C HIS A 50 11.01 4.80 3.25
N GLN A 51 11.52 3.93 2.37
CA GLN A 51 12.76 3.19 2.62
C GLN A 51 13.99 4.08 2.42
N VAL A 52 14.01 4.93 1.40
CA VAL A 52 15.07 5.94 1.22
C VAL A 52 15.11 6.92 2.40
N ASN A 53 13.95 7.31 2.93
CA ASN A 53 13.87 8.12 4.14
C ASN A 53 14.51 7.41 5.34
N LEU A 54 14.20 6.15 5.57
CA LEU A 54 14.73 5.37 6.67
C LEU A 54 16.23 5.13 6.53
N GLU A 55 16.70 4.71 5.35
CA GLU A 55 18.07 4.29 5.12
C GLU A 55 19.05 5.47 4.94
N TYR A 56 18.55 6.64 4.48
CA TYR A 56 19.43 7.75 4.10
C TYR A 56 18.99 9.12 4.60
N LEU A 57 17.75 9.56 4.31
CA LEU A 57 17.36 10.96 4.53
C LEU A 57 17.09 11.30 6.00
N GLY A 58 16.51 10.38 6.76
CA GLY A 58 16.21 10.60 8.20
C GLY A 58 17.48 10.69 9.02
N GLN A 59 17.60 11.74 9.85
CA GLN A 59 18.77 12.01 10.67
C GLN A 59 18.54 11.81 12.16
N VAL A 60 17.29 11.63 12.58
CA VAL A 60 16.80 11.53 13.97
C VAL A 60 16.93 12.85 14.73
N VAL A 61 18.06 13.53 14.63
CA VAL A 61 18.31 14.88 15.18
C VAL A 61 18.97 15.74 14.10
N TRP A 62 18.42 16.90 13.87
CA TRP A 62 18.99 17.93 13.01
C TRP A 62 19.66 19.03 13.81
N THR A 63 20.58 19.76 13.15
CA THR A 63 21.11 21.04 13.65
C THR A 63 20.88 22.14 12.63
N ASP A 64 20.56 23.33 13.11
CA ASP A 64 20.46 24.55 12.31
C ASP A 64 20.81 25.76 13.16
N LYS A 65 20.99 26.91 12.54
CA LYS A 65 21.22 28.17 13.24
C LYS A 65 19.90 28.87 13.50
N ASP A 66 19.68 29.26 14.74
CA ASP A 66 18.57 30.14 15.09
C ASP A 66 18.72 31.55 14.45
N PRO A 67 17.69 32.40 14.50
CA PRO A 67 17.78 33.78 13.99
C PRO A 67 18.90 34.62 14.64
N GLY A 68 19.41 34.22 15.79
CA GLY A 68 20.54 34.83 16.49
C GLY A 68 21.89 34.29 16.03
N GLY A 69 21.93 33.25 15.20
CA GLY A 69 23.13 32.59 14.70
C GLY A 69 23.70 31.54 15.66
N MET A 70 22.98 31.15 16.72
CA MET A 70 23.33 30.05 17.60
C MET A 70 22.94 28.71 17.01
N GLU A 71 23.83 27.74 17.07
CA GLU A 71 23.52 26.36 16.63
C GLU A 71 22.54 25.70 17.62
N VAL A 72 21.45 25.17 17.09
CA VAL A 72 20.36 24.53 17.84
C VAL A 72 20.14 23.14 17.28
N ALA A 73 20.06 22.15 18.18
CA ALA A 73 19.67 20.79 17.83
C ALA A 73 18.17 20.59 18.09
N TYR A 74 17.50 19.86 17.18
CA TYR A 74 16.06 19.57 17.27
C TYR A 74 15.74 18.19 16.67
N PRO A 75 14.64 17.54 17.09
CA PRO A 75 14.27 16.23 16.57
C PRO A 75 13.84 16.31 15.13
N ASP A 76 14.19 15.29 14.36
CA ASP A 76 13.78 15.12 12.98
C ASP A 76 12.29 14.80 12.89
N THR A 77 11.61 15.45 11.94
CA THR A 77 10.20 15.20 11.62
C THR A 77 10.01 15.13 10.10
N LEU A 78 9.09 14.31 9.67
CA LEU A 78 8.82 14.08 8.26
C LEU A 78 7.33 14.16 7.97
N VAL A 79 6.92 15.07 7.10
CA VAL A 79 5.57 15.16 6.53
C VAL A 79 5.63 14.65 5.10
N GLY A 80 4.86 13.62 4.78
CA GLY A 80 4.90 12.99 3.47
C GLY A 80 3.53 12.62 2.92
N THR A 81 3.36 12.72 1.61
CA THR A 81 2.16 12.26 0.90
C THR A 81 2.13 10.74 0.70
N ASP A 82 3.19 10.04 1.08
CA ASP A 82 3.22 8.59 1.16
C ASP A 82 2.53 8.14 2.45
N SER A 83 1.50 7.32 2.36
CA SER A 83 0.81 6.80 3.55
C SER A 83 1.74 6.00 4.48
N HIS A 84 2.84 5.44 3.96
CA HIS A 84 3.83 4.70 4.75
C HIS A 84 5.03 5.55 5.20
N THR A 85 4.91 6.88 5.17
CA THR A 85 5.88 7.82 5.79
C THR A 85 6.19 7.43 7.24
N THR A 86 5.23 6.84 7.94
CA THR A 86 5.37 6.31 9.30
C THR A 86 6.42 5.22 9.48
N MET A 87 7.00 4.68 8.41
CA MET A 87 8.11 3.72 8.51
C MET A 87 9.32 4.28 9.29
N VAL A 88 9.60 5.58 9.15
CA VAL A 88 10.71 6.23 9.86
C VAL A 88 10.48 6.32 11.37
N ASN A 89 9.25 6.09 11.85
CA ASN A 89 8.95 6.06 13.28
C ASN A 89 9.70 4.92 13.99
N GLY A 90 10.09 3.88 13.24
CA GLY A 90 10.97 2.83 13.73
C GLY A 90 12.36 3.32 14.12
N ALA A 91 12.84 4.41 13.51
CA ALA A 91 14.07 5.10 13.85
C ALA A 91 13.85 6.31 14.78
N ALA A 92 12.68 6.42 15.39
CA ALA A 92 12.28 7.51 16.27
C ALA A 92 12.17 8.90 15.57
N VAL A 93 12.05 8.93 14.26
CA VAL A 93 11.67 10.14 13.51
C VAL A 93 10.16 10.24 13.46
N LEU A 94 9.59 11.39 13.82
CA LEU A 94 8.14 11.61 13.74
C LEU A 94 7.72 11.73 12.27
N GLY A 95 7.44 10.60 11.65
CA GLY A 95 6.91 10.52 10.28
C GLY A 95 5.39 10.56 10.28
N TRP A 96 4.81 11.47 9.50
CA TRP A 96 3.39 11.69 9.42
C TRP A 96 2.89 11.70 7.98
N GLY A 97 2.05 10.72 7.65
CA GLY A 97 1.37 10.64 6.35
C GLY A 97 0.23 11.67 6.27
N VAL A 98 0.23 12.48 5.21
CA VAL A 98 -0.74 13.56 4.99
C VAL A 98 -1.27 13.53 3.57
N GLY A 99 -2.35 14.27 3.30
CA GLY A 99 -2.82 14.54 1.95
C GLY A 99 -1.90 15.49 1.17
N GLY A 100 -2.02 15.50 -0.17
CA GLY A 100 -1.23 16.39 -1.03
C GLY A 100 -1.39 17.85 -0.65
N ILE A 101 -2.59 18.29 -0.33
CA ILE A 101 -2.89 19.67 0.06
C ILE A 101 -2.22 20.06 1.39
N GLU A 102 -2.21 19.16 2.37
CA GLU A 102 -1.51 19.39 3.64
C GLU A 102 0.01 19.45 3.44
N ALA A 103 0.56 18.61 2.54
CA ALA A 103 1.97 18.66 2.18
C ALA A 103 2.32 19.97 1.43
N GLU A 104 1.49 20.44 0.51
CA GLU A 104 1.63 21.72 -0.17
C GLU A 104 1.63 22.88 0.83
N ALA A 105 0.71 22.85 1.82
CA ALA A 105 0.68 23.85 2.89
C ALA A 105 1.99 23.84 3.72
N ALA A 106 2.49 22.66 4.08
CA ALA A 106 3.76 22.52 4.81
C ALA A 106 4.96 23.04 3.99
N MET A 107 5.02 22.74 2.68
CA MET A 107 6.06 23.24 1.76
C MET A 107 6.03 24.78 1.64
N LEU A 108 4.86 25.39 1.73
CA LEU A 108 4.66 26.84 1.70
C LEU A 108 4.84 27.50 3.08
N GLY A 109 5.21 26.75 4.11
CA GLY A 109 5.38 27.25 5.47
C GLY A 109 4.06 27.62 6.16
N GLN A 110 2.94 27.08 5.69
CA GLN A 110 1.63 27.29 6.32
C GLN A 110 1.40 26.31 7.47
N PRO A 111 0.84 26.74 8.61
CA PRO A 111 0.57 25.86 9.72
C PRO A 111 -0.56 24.87 9.37
N VAL A 112 -0.34 23.60 9.70
CA VAL A 112 -1.37 22.57 9.66
C VAL A 112 -1.85 22.33 11.09
N SER A 113 -3.13 22.54 11.35
CA SER A 113 -3.71 22.37 12.67
C SER A 113 -4.07 20.90 12.91
N MET A 114 -3.68 20.38 14.07
CA MET A 114 -4.04 19.04 14.53
C MET A 114 -4.52 19.10 15.98
N LEU A 115 -5.57 18.35 16.31
CA LEU A 115 -5.95 18.15 17.70
C LEU A 115 -4.85 17.36 18.41
N ILE A 116 -4.58 17.69 19.67
CA ILE A 116 -3.61 16.93 20.49
C ILE A 116 -4.12 15.48 20.60
N PRO A 117 -3.39 14.49 20.04
CA PRO A 117 -3.84 13.11 20.02
C PRO A 117 -3.75 12.46 21.40
N LYS A 118 -4.64 11.51 21.68
CA LYS A 118 -4.41 10.54 22.75
C LYS A 118 -3.23 9.66 22.39
N VAL A 119 -2.46 9.24 23.39
CA VAL A 119 -1.35 8.31 23.19
C VAL A 119 -1.70 6.98 23.84
N VAL A 120 -1.62 5.90 23.07
CA VAL A 120 -1.74 4.52 23.53
C VAL A 120 -0.34 3.97 23.78
N GLY A 121 -0.03 3.64 25.00
CA GLY A 121 1.20 2.93 25.33
C GLY A 121 1.07 1.45 25.01
N PHE A 122 1.92 0.93 24.12
CA PHE A 122 1.94 -0.48 23.73
C PHE A 122 3.19 -1.15 24.30
N LYS A 123 2.99 -1.93 25.37
CA LYS A 123 4.08 -2.62 26.06
C LYS A 123 4.47 -3.90 25.35
N LEU A 124 5.76 -4.03 25.01
CA LEU A 124 6.33 -5.26 24.47
C LEU A 124 7.12 -5.97 25.57
N THR A 125 6.87 -7.26 25.72
CA THR A 125 7.56 -8.16 26.64
C THR A 125 7.99 -9.45 25.93
N GLY A 126 8.89 -10.22 26.53
CA GLY A 126 9.37 -11.46 25.96
C GLY A 126 10.27 -11.26 24.72
N GLU A 127 10.52 -12.37 24.03
CA GLU A 127 11.36 -12.43 22.82
C GLU A 127 10.60 -13.12 21.68
N ILE A 128 10.96 -12.79 20.44
CA ILE A 128 10.34 -13.39 19.23
C ILE A 128 10.77 -14.85 19.13
N PRO A 129 9.84 -15.83 19.03
CA PRO A 129 10.17 -17.24 18.91
C PRO A 129 10.96 -17.57 17.64
N ALA A 130 11.82 -18.57 17.69
CA ALA A 130 12.47 -19.10 16.50
C ALA A 130 11.43 -19.57 15.45
N GLY A 131 11.70 -19.32 14.19
CA GLY A 131 10.78 -19.62 13.09
C GLY A 131 9.67 -18.57 12.86
N THR A 132 9.55 -17.59 13.75
CA THR A 132 8.63 -16.45 13.60
C THR A 132 9.35 -15.28 12.98
N THR A 133 8.70 -14.57 12.08
CA THR A 133 9.27 -13.44 11.35
C THR A 133 8.76 -12.10 11.86
N ALA A 134 9.42 -11.00 11.47
CA ALA A 134 8.92 -9.64 11.70
C ALA A 134 7.49 -9.43 11.18
N THR A 135 7.14 -10.09 10.08
CA THR A 135 5.80 -10.02 9.48
C THR A 135 4.74 -10.60 10.43
N ASP A 136 5.04 -11.70 11.09
CA ASP A 136 4.11 -12.34 12.04
C ASP A 136 3.84 -11.42 13.23
N VAL A 137 4.90 -10.76 13.73
CA VAL A 137 4.80 -9.76 14.80
C VAL A 137 3.92 -8.59 14.37
N VAL A 138 4.16 -8.02 13.19
CA VAL A 138 3.42 -6.85 12.73
C VAL A 138 1.96 -7.19 12.41
N LEU A 139 1.66 -8.37 11.88
CA LEU A 139 0.27 -8.80 11.67
C LEU A 139 -0.47 -8.97 12.99
N THR A 140 0.20 -9.53 14.02
CA THR A 140 -0.36 -9.68 15.36
C THR A 140 -0.62 -8.31 16.02
N ILE A 141 0.31 -7.36 15.87
CA ILE A 141 0.15 -5.99 16.37
C ILE A 141 -1.00 -5.28 15.62
N THR A 142 -1.09 -5.48 14.29
CA THR A 142 -2.12 -4.88 13.44
C THR A 142 -3.52 -5.32 13.87
N GLU A 143 -3.74 -6.63 14.05
CA GLU A 143 -4.98 -7.18 14.58
C GLU A 143 -5.33 -6.55 15.94
N LYS A 144 -4.39 -6.60 16.89
CA LYS A 144 -4.60 -6.13 18.27
C LYS A 144 -4.88 -4.63 18.38
N LEU A 145 -4.17 -3.79 17.61
CA LEU A 145 -4.39 -2.35 17.60
C LEU A 145 -5.69 -1.97 16.90
N ARG A 146 -6.04 -2.71 15.84
CA ARG A 146 -7.30 -2.50 15.14
C ARG A 146 -8.50 -2.82 16.02
N ASP A 147 -8.45 -3.95 16.74
CA ASP A 147 -9.48 -4.35 17.69
C ASP A 147 -9.63 -3.35 18.85
N HIS A 148 -8.52 -2.75 19.29
CA HIS A 148 -8.54 -1.71 20.33
C HIS A 148 -9.12 -0.37 19.85
N GLY A 149 -9.01 -0.07 18.57
CA GLY A 149 -9.46 1.21 18.00
C GLY A 149 -8.51 2.36 18.27
N VAL A 150 -7.43 2.46 17.49
CA VAL A 150 -6.37 3.49 17.66
C VAL A 150 -6.46 4.63 16.65
N VAL A 151 -7.55 4.75 15.96
CA VAL A 151 -7.74 5.78 14.94
C VAL A 151 -7.72 7.17 15.55
N GLY A 152 -6.98 8.07 14.90
CA GLY A 152 -6.75 9.43 15.41
C GLY A 152 -5.90 9.50 16.67
N LYS A 153 -5.32 8.38 17.10
CA LYS A 153 -4.42 8.30 18.24
C LYS A 153 -2.97 8.12 17.79
N PHE A 154 -2.04 8.36 18.69
CA PHE A 154 -0.64 7.94 18.56
C PHE A 154 -0.46 6.65 19.35
N VAL A 155 0.43 5.80 18.86
CA VAL A 155 0.90 4.60 19.57
C VAL A 155 2.36 4.79 19.91
N GLU A 156 2.76 4.50 21.14
CA GLU A 156 4.15 4.53 21.58
C GLU A 156 4.54 3.17 22.13
N PHE A 157 5.54 2.55 21.51
CA PHE A 157 6.04 1.25 21.92
C PHE A 157 7.06 1.40 23.05
N TYR A 158 6.91 0.60 24.10
CA TYR A 158 7.78 0.63 25.27
C TYR A 158 7.90 -0.75 25.93
N GLY A 159 8.67 -0.86 26.99
CA GLY A 159 8.88 -2.09 27.74
C GLY A 159 10.16 -2.85 27.35
N ALA A 160 10.50 -3.86 28.14
CA ALA A 160 11.76 -4.60 27.99
C ALA A 160 11.89 -5.34 26.64
N GLY A 161 10.76 -5.76 26.06
CA GLY A 161 10.74 -6.43 24.75
C GLY A 161 11.14 -5.54 23.58
N VAL A 162 11.10 -4.20 23.72
CA VAL A 162 11.50 -3.28 22.64
C VAL A 162 12.97 -3.47 22.26
N ALA A 163 13.85 -3.69 23.24
CA ALA A 163 15.28 -3.91 22.98
C ALA A 163 15.57 -5.20 22.20
N ALA A 164 14.67 -6.18 22.27
CA ALA A 164 14.74 -7.42 21.49
C ALA A 164 14.24 -7.28 20.06
N VAL A 165 13.67 -6.13 19.68
CA VAL A 165 13.14 -5.86 18.33
C VAL A 165 14.17 -5.08 17.53
N PRO A 166 14.85 -5.66 16.52
CA PRO A 166 15.77 -4.95 15.63
C PRO A 166 15.09 -3.76 14.94
N LEU A 167 15.85 -2.72 14.61
CA LEU A 167 15.26 -1.50 14.03
C LEU A 167 14.49 -1.77 12.74
N ALA A 168 14.96 -2.68 11.90
CA ALA A 168 14.24 -3.07 10.69
C ALA A 168 12.84 -3.64 10.98
N ASN A 169 12.68 -4.39 12.09
CA ASN A 169 11.37 -4.88 12.54
C ASN A 169 10.51 -3.71 13.07
N ARG A 170 11.10 -2.75 13.82
CA ARG A 170 10.40 -1.54 14.26
C ARG A 170 9.90 -0.73 13.06
N ALA A 171 10.71 -0.60 12.03
CA ALA A 171 10.34 0.06 10.78
C ALA A 171 9.19 -0.66 10.06
N THR A 172 9.21 -2.01 10.05
CA THR A 172 8.11 -2.83 9.53
C THR A 172 6.79 -2.57 10.27
N ILE A 173 6.84 -2.48 11.60
CA ILE A 173 5.67 -2.14 12.43
C ILE A 173 5.21 -0.71 12.14
N GLY A 174 6.13 0.26 12.15
CA GLY A 174 5.85 1.67 11.83
C GLY A 174 5.22 1.85 10.45
N ASN A 175 5.66 1.08 9.45
CA ASN A 175 5.12 1.09 8.09
C ASN A 175 3.62 0.77 8.08
N MET A 176 3.15 -0.16 8.89
CA MET A 176 1.74 -0.57 8.93
C MET A 176 0.85 0.30 9.83
N SER A 177 1.32 1.47 10.28
CA SER A 177 0.48 2.41 11.06
C SER A 177 -0.86 2.74 10.38
N PRO A 178 -0.91 3.01 9.07
CA PRO A 178 -2.19 3.23 8.38
C PRO A 178 -3.11 2.01 8.40
N GLU A 179 -2.55 0.79 8.36
CA GLU A 179 -3.32 -0.44 8.30
C GLU A 179 -3.99 -0.76 9.65
N PHE A 180 -3.33 -0.48 10.76
CA PHE A 180 -3.99 -0.58 12.06
C PHE A 180 -4.68 0.72 12.51
N GLY A 181 -4.54 1.81 11.74
CA GLY A 181 -5.38 3.00 11.83
C GLY A 181 -4.82 4.10 12.75
N CYS A 182 -3.60 4.04 13.25
CA CYS A 182 -3.04 5.13 14.02
C CYS A 182 -2.36 6.19 13.12
N THR A 183 -2.26 7.40 13.63
CA THR A 183 -1.58 8.49 12.91
C THR A 183 -0.07 8.34 12.94
N VAL A 184 0.48 7.91 14.07
CA VAL A 184 1.92 7.74 14.32
C VAL A 184 2.12 6.56 15.27
N SER A 185 3.12 5.73 15.02
CA SER A 185 3.55 4.65 15.92
C SER A 185 5.04 4.77 16.22
N MET A 186 5.39 5.38 17.35
CA MET A 186 6.74 5.73 17.71
C MET A 186 7.45 4.60 18.43
N PHE A 187 8.71 4.41 18.06
CA PHE A 187 9.69 3.66 18.86
C PHE A 187 10.66 4.62 19.54
N PRO A 188 11.23 4.24 20.69
CA PRO A 188 12.19 5.08 21.40
C PRO A 188 13.56 5.08 20.71
N ILE A 189 14.40 6.05 21.10
CA ILE A 189 15.82 6.08 20.73
C ILE A 189 16.59 5.24 21.75
N ASP A 190 17.37 4.26 21.29
CA ASP A 190 18.19 3.37 22.12
C ASP A 190 19.48 2.95 21.38
N GLY A 191 20.21 1.99 21.94
CA GLY A 191 21.42 1.45 21.32
C GLY A 191 21.17 0.84 19.94
N VAL A 192 20.02 0.17 19.74
CA VAL A 192 19.63 -0.42 18.47
C VAL A 192 19.44 0.65 17.38
N THR A 193 18.90 1.81 17.75
CA THR A 193 18.79 2.97 16.85
C THR A 193 20.18 3.46 16.42
N LEU A 194 21.12 3.59 17.34
CA LEU A 194 22.46 4.06 17.02
C LEU A 194 23.22 3.07 16.11
N ASP A 195 23.09 1.78 16.36
CA ASP A 195 23.73 0.75 15.55
C ASP A 195 23.19 0.75 14.10
N TYR A 196 21.89 0.97 13.93
CA TYR A 196 21.30 1.12 12.60
C TYR A 196 21.81 2.38 11.89
N LEU A 197 21.92 3.51 12.58
CA LEU A 197 22.45 4.74 11.99
C LEU A 197 23.92 4.56 11.54
N ARG A 198 24.74 3.83 12.32
CA ARG A 198 26.11 3.47 11.91
C ARG A 198 26.12 2.59 10.67
N LEU A 199 25.27 1.55 10.65
CA LEU A 199 25.16 0.61 9.53
C LEU A 199 24.76 1.34 8.24
N THR A 200 23.79 2.27 8.34
CA THR A 200 23.28 3.01 7.18
C THR A 200 24.09 4.26 6.80
N GLY A 201 25.31 4.38 7.36
CA GLY A 201 26.31 5.33 6.88
C GLY A 201 26.26 6.72 7.50
N ARG A 202 25.43 6.97 8.55
CA ARG A 202 25.50 8.25 9.30
C ARG A 202 26.87 8.41 9.93
N SER A 203 27.36 9.66 10.00
CA SER A 203 28.68 9.92 10.55
C SER A 203 28.73 9.65 12.05
N ASP A 204 29.94 9.41 12.59
CA ASP A 204 30.11 9.17 14.02
C ASP A 204 29.72 10.40 14.85
N GLU A 205 29.88 11.61 14.30
CA GLU A 205 29.45 12.87 14.90
C GLU A 205 27.92 12.92 14.97
N GLN A 206 27.21 12.52 13.90
CA GLN A 206 25.76 12.48 13.88
C GLN A 206 25.22 11.48 14.91
N VAL A 207 25.82 10.28 14.99
CA VAL A 207 25.43 9.25 15.95
C VAL A 207 25.65 9.74 17.39
N ALA A 208 26.79 10.41 17.67
CA ALA A 208 27.07 10.98 18.97
C ALA A 208 26.10 12.13 19.34
N LEU A 209 25.72 12.96 18.35
CA LEU A 209 24.72 14.01 18.53
C LEU A 209 23.35 13.41 18.92
N VAL A 210 22.90 12.38 18.20
CA VAL A 210 21.62 11.69 18.48
C VAL A 210 21.61 11.13 19.90
N GLU A 211 22.69 10.46 20.33
CA GLU A 211 22.80 9.89 21.68
C GLU A 211 22.76 10.99 22.74
N ALA A 212 23.57 12.03 22.57
CA ALA A 212 23.65 13.12 23.53
C ALA A 212 22.33 13.88 23.67
N TYR A 213 21.71 14.20 22.53
CA TYR A 213 20.41 14.87 22.47
C TYR A 213 19.31 14.05 23.14
N ALA A 214 19.22 12.76 22.79
CA ALA A 214 18.18 11.88 23.32
C ALA A 214 18.30 11.73 24.86
N LYS A 215 19.52 11.61 25.38
CA LYS A 215 19.76 11.53 26.83
C LYS A 215 19.40 12.83 27.52
N GLU A 216 19.80 13.99 26.99
CA GLU A 216 19.51 15.30 27.56
C GLU A 216 18.03 15.64 27.56
N GLN A 217 17.30 15.26 26.49
CA GLN A 217 15.87 15.53 26.34
C GLN A 217 14.97 14.47 27.01
N GLY A 218 15.53 13.42 27.62
CA GLY A 218 14.74 12.33 28.20
C GLY A 218 14.03 11.43 27.19
N MET A 219 14.53 11.37 25.96
CA MET A 219 14.01 10.52 24.86
C MET A 219 14.76 9.18 24.75
N TRP A 220 15.79 8.98 25.56
CA TRP A 220 16.59 7.75 25.56
C TRP A 220 15.90 6.64 26.34
N LEU A 221 15.83 5.45 25.75
CA LEU A 221 15.34 4.26 26.42
C LEU A 221 16.50 3.38 26.88
N ASP A 222 16.51 3.06 28.20
CA ASP A 222 17.35 2.03 28.81
C ASP A 222 16.57 1.31 29.93
N GLU A 223 17.23 0.36 30.60
CA GLU A 223 16.66 -0.43 31.71
C GLU A 223 16.19 0.40 32.92
N ASN A 224 16.66 1.64 33.05
CA ASN A 224 16.34 2.55 34.15
C ASN A 224 15.26 3.57 33.77
N THR A 225 14.83 3.59 32.51
CA THR A 225 13.84 4.57 32.03
C THR A 225 12.48 4.28 32.66
N PRO A 226 11.89 5.24 33.40
CA PRO A 226 10.58 5.05 34.01
C PRO A 226 9.48 4.95 32.94
N GLU A 227 8.49 4.09 33.19
CA GLU A 227 7.33 3.99 32.30
C GLU A 227 6.55 5.32 32.28
N ALA A 228 6.25 5.82 31.09
CA ALA A 228 5.46 7.02 30.89
C ALA A 228 3.97 6.78 31.24
N ARG A 229 3.24 7.88 31.43
CA ARG A 229 1.77 7.81 31.59
C ARG A 229 1.11 8.03 30.24
N TYR A 230 0.38 7.02 29.80
CA TYR A 230 -0.38 7.04 28.56
C TYR A 230 -1.87 7.26 28.81
N SER A 231 -2.59 7.66 27.78
CA SER A 231 -4.04 7.77 27.83
C SER A 231 -4.72 6.39 27.92
N GLU A 232 -4.13 5.40 27.29
CA GLU A 232 -4.60 4.01 27.22
C GLU A 232 -3.39 3.07 27.18
N TYR A 233 -3.59 1.79 27.49
CA TYR A 233 -2.51 0.81 27.59
C TYR A 233 -2.87 -0.49 26.91
N LEU A 234 -1.91 -1.05 26.17
CA LEU A 234 -1.92 -2.40 25.60
C LEU A 234 -0.63 -3.12 25.94
N GLU A 235 -0.65 -4.44 25.86
CA GLU A 235 0.53 -5.28 26.07
C GLU A 235 0.53 -6.46 25.11
N LEU A 236 1.72 -6.84 24.63
CA LEU A 236 1.98 -8.04 23.86
C LEU A 236 3.24 -8.75 24.39
N ASP A 237 3.07 -9.99 24.77
CA ASP A 237 4.20 -10.90 24.97
C ASP A 237 4.61 -11.47 23.60
N LEU A 238 5.78 -11.09 23.13
CA LEU A 238 6.33 -11.49 21.82
C LEU A 238 6.48 -13.01 21.72
N SER A 239 6.66 -13.71 22.85
CA SER A 239 6.76 -15.20 22.87
C SER A 239 5.47 -15.91 22.44
N THR A 240 4.35 -15.21 22.40
CA THR A 240 3.05 -15.76 21.99
C THR A 240 2.77 -15.64 20.50
N VAL A 241 3.64 -14.94 19.75
CA VAL A 241 3.47 -14.73 18.31
C VAL A 241 3.76 -16.04 17.57
N VAL A 242 2.92 -16.35 16.60
CA VAL A 242 3.04 -17.55 15.76
C VAL A 242 3.08 -17.17 14.28
N PRO A 243 3.70 -18.01 13.41
CA PRO A 243 3.67 -17.80 11.97
C PRO A 243 2.25 -17.58 11.45
N SER A 244 2.05 -16.54 10.65
CA SER A 244 0.72 -16.06 10.27
C SER A 244 0.70 -15.50 8.85
N ILE A 245 -0.50 -15.51 8.26
CA ILE A 245 -0.84 -14.74 7.06
C ILE A 245 -2.00 -13.81 7.43
N ALA A 246 -2.35 -12.86 6.54
CA ALA A 246 -3.55 -12.05 6.71
C ALA A 246 -4.33 -11.96 5.41
N GLY A 247 -5.63 -12.13 5.47
CA GLY A 247 -6.54 -12.09 4.32
C GLY A 247 -7.84 -12.84 4.58
N PRO A 248 -8.67 -12.96 3.55
CA PRO A 248 -8.44 -12.66 2.13
C PRO A 248 -8.69 -11.21 1.70
N LYS A 249 -9.04 -10.29 2.62
CA LYS A 249 -9.48 -8.92 2.26
C LYS A 249 -8.72 -7.80 2.95
N ARG A 250 -8.24 -8.00 4.19
CA ARG A 250 -7.72 -6.92 5.04
C ARG A 250 -6.44 -7.33 5.76
N PRO A 251 -5.56 -6.37 6.06
CA PRO A 251 -4.31 -6.64 6.80
C PRO A 251 -4.53 -7.15 8.24
N GLN A 252 -5.62 -6.74 8.87
CA GLN A 252 -5.97 -7.16 10.25
C GLN A 252 -6.64 -8.54 10.33
N ASP A 253 -7.05 -9.12 9.21
CA ASP A 253 -7.66 -10.46 9.17
C ASP A 253 -6.56 -11.52 9.26
N ARG A 254 -5.92 -11.61 10.43
CA ARG A 254 -4.80 -12.52 10.67
C ARG A 254 -5.28 -13.96 10.85
N ILE A 255 -4.54 -14.88 10.24
CA ILE A 255 -4.77 -16.31 10.30
C ILE A 255 -3.45 -16.99 10.70
N ALA A 256 -3.44 -17.79 11.77
CA ALA A 256 -2.28 -18.62 12.07
C ALA A 256 -2.02 -19.59 10.91
N LEU A 257 -0.75 -19.77 10.53
CA LEU A 257 -0.38 -20.60 9.37
C LEU A 257 -0.91 -22.02 9.46
N THR A 258 -0.94 -22.59 10.67
CA THR A 258 -1.52 -23.91 10.96
C THR A 258 -3.03 -24.02 10.69
N GLU A 259 -3.73 -22.88 10.62
CA GLU A 259 -5.15 -22.79 10.36
C GLU A 259 -5.47 -22.31 8.92
N SER A 260 -4.44 -21.96 8.15
CA SER A 260 -4.61 -21.25 6.86
C SER A 260 -5.46 -22.04 5.85
N LYS A 261 -5.20 -23.33 5.68
CA LYS A 261 -6.00 -24.23 4.82
C LYS A 261 -7.46 -24.31 5.26
N ARG A 262 -7.70 -24.51 6.55
CA ARG A 262 -9.05 -24.64 7.11
C ARG A 262 -9.85 -23.34 6.96
N GLN A 263 -9.18 -22.21 7.22
CA GLN A 263 -9.80 -20.90 7.08
C GLN A 263 -10.09 -20.54 5.61
N PHE A 264 -9.16 -20.86 4.70
CA PHE A 264 -9.39 -20.71 3.28
C PHE A 264 -10.65 -21.49 2.82
N HIS A 265 -10.83 -22.73 3.25
CA HIS A 265 -12.03 -23.52 2.92
C HIS A 265 -13.31 -22.85 3.43
N ALA A 266 -13.27 -22.27 4.62
CA ALA A 266 -14.41 -21.57 5.19
C ALA A 266 -14.74 -20.27 4.46
N ASP A 267 -13.72 -19.50 4.08
CA ASP A 267 -13.90 -18.21 3.43
C ASP A 267 -14.26 -18.32 1.95
N LEU A 268 -13.80 -19.39 1.27
CA LEU A 268 -14.06 -19.60 -0.16
C LEU A 268 -15.56 -19.58 -0.53
N LYS A 269 -16.42 -20.05 0.37
CA LYS A 269 -17.89 -20.02 0.17
C LYS A 269 -18.45 -18.63 -0.13
N ASN A 270 -17.78 -17.58 0.37
CA ASN A 270 -18.19 -16.20 0.14
C ASN A 270 -17.85 -15.69 -1.27
N TYR A 271 -17.03 -16.43 -2.00
CA TYR A 271 -16.51 -16.07 -3.32
C TYR A 271 -17.02 -16.96 -4.44
N VAL A 272 -17.59 -18.13 -4.10
CA VAL A 272 -18.12 -19.08 -5.08
C VAL A 272 -19.63 -19.09 -5.02
N LEU A 273 -20.28 -18.63 -6.08
CA LEU A 273 -21.71 -18.72 -6.24
C LEU A 273 -22.08 -20.17 -6.54
N ASN A 274 -22.52 -20.92 -5.54
CA ASN A 274 -23.17 -22.21 -5.77
C ASN A 274 -24.46 -21.96 -6.56
N GLY A 275 -24.64 -22.64 -7.69
CA GLY A 275 -25.79 -22.51 -8.60
C GLY A 275 -27.16 -22.91 -8.05
N ASN A 276 -27.38 -22.86 -6.75
CA ASN A 276 -28.68 -22.92 -6.10
C ASN A 276 -28.89 -21.61 -5.35
N THR A 277 -29.91 -20.87 -5.76
CA THR A 277 -30.47 -19.72 -5.10
C THR A 277 -30.60 -19.94 -3.59
N ILE A 278 -29.58 -19.53 -2.82
CA ILE A 278 -29.77 -19.24 -1.41
C ILE A 278 -30.39 -17.85 -1.39
N GLU A 279 -31.61 -17.73 -0.88
CA GLU A 279 -32.20 -16.43 -0.55
C GLU A 279 -31.14 -15.63 0.23
N LYS A 280 -30.78 -14.48 -0.33
CA LYS A 280 -29.84 -13.54 0.29
C LYS A 280 -30.33 -13.22 1.68
N SER A 281 -29.68 -13.76 2.70
CA SER A 281 -29.99 -13.35 4.07
C SER A 281 -29.54 -11.89 4.24
N ALA A 282 -30.23 -11.14 5.07
CA ALA A 282 -29.87 -9.75 5.38
C ALA A 282 -28.40 -9.62 5.83
N VAL A 283 -27.84 -10.67 6.46
CA VAL A 283 -26.45 -10.76 6.89
C VAL A 283 -25.46 -10.80 5.71
N ASP A 284 -25.80 -11.45 4.59
CA ASP A 284 -24.96 -11.47 3.38
C ASP A 284 -24.96 -10.11 2.67
N GLN A 285 -26.00 -9.32 2.88
CA GLN A 285 -26.11 -7.97 2.33
C GLN A 285 -25.29 -6.98 3.16
N GLU A 286 -25.34 -7.09 4.49
CA GLU A 286 -24.49 -6.31 5.41
C GLU A 286 -23.01 -6.63 5.25
N LEU A 287 -22.62 -7.91 5.03
CA LEU A 287 -21.23 -8.32 4.77
C LEU A 287 -20.67 -7.84 3.44
N ARG A 288 -21.53 -7.58 2.44
CA ARG A 288 -21.13 -7.00 1.16
C ARG A 288 -20.95 -5.48 1.22
N ASP A 289 -21.65 -4.84 2.14
CA ASP A 289 -21.64 -3.38 2.28
C ASP A 289 -20.49 -2.89 3.18
N THR A 290 -19.86 -3.78 3.95
CA THR A 290 -18.72 -3.46 4.81
C THR A 290 -17.38 -3.76 4.14
N PHE A 291 -16.91 -2.88 3.26
CA PHE A 291 -15.50 -2.79 2.92
C PHE A 291 -14.79 -1.97 4.00
N PRO A 292 -13.88 -2.57 4.76
CA PRO A 292 -13.18 -1.82 5.79
C PRO A 292 -12.18 -0.88 5.15
N ALA A 293 -12.35 0.32 5.53
CA ALA A 293 -11.40 1.36 5.33
C ALA A 293 -10.14 1.14 6.16
N SER A 294 -9.02 1.64 5.67
CA SER A 294 -7.77 1.63 6.43
C SER A 294 -7.73 2.62 7.60
N ASP A 295 -8.80 3.36 7.85
CA ASP A 295 -8.86 4.35 8.93
C ASP A 295 -10.30 4.48 9.44
N SER A 296 -10.52 4.24 10.74
CA SER A 296 -11.81 4.42 11.40
C SER A 296 -12.00 5.84 11.94
N PRO A 297 -13.23 6.32 12.19
CA PRO A 297 -13.48 7.69 12.55
C PRO A 297 -13.00 8.06 13.95
N SER A 298 -12.49 9.29 14.08
CA SER A 298 -12.23 9.94 15.34
C SER A 298 -13.52 10.58 15.84
N HIS A 299 -14.34 9.90 16.62
CA HIS A 299 -15.23 10.55 17.56
C HIS A 299 -15.76 9.62 18.66
N ASP A 300 -15.98 10.20 19.82
CA ASP A 300 -16.55 9.62 21.00
C ASP A 300 -17.76 8.72 20.69
N VAL A 301 -17.55 7.43 20.75
CA VAL A 301 -18.62 6.47 20.85
C VAL A 301 -18.45 5.73 22.17
N HIS A 302 -18.98 6.32 23.19
CA HIS A 302 -19.55 5.54 24.28
C HIS A 302 -20.89 5.06 23.78
N GLU A 303 -20.96 3.76 23.62
CA GLU A 303 -22.08 2.87 23.40
C GLU A 303 -22.11 2.20 22.02
N GLU A 304 -21.97 0.87 22.08
CA GLU A 304 -22.22 -0.12 21.03
C GLU A 304 -21.22 -0.22 19.86
N SER A 305 -19.99 -0.62 20.17
CA SER A 305 -19.01 -1.10 19.17
C SER A 305 -18.87 -2.63 19.17
N GLU A 306 -19.97 -3.38 19.28
CA GLU A 306 -19.90 -4.84 19.11
C GLU A 306 -19.76 -5.28 17.64
N GLU A 307 -19.95 -4.40 16.65
CA GLU A 307 -19.93 -4.76 15.23
C GLU A 307 -18.61 -4.44 14.50
N ALA A 308 -17.79 -3.53 14.99
CA ALA A 308 -16.52 -3.17 14.34
C ALA A 308 -15.38 -4.19 14.53
N GLY A 309 -15.54 -5.13 15.48
CA GLY A 309 -14.54 -6.15 15.83
C GLY A 309 -14.81 -7.56 15.32
N ARG A 310 -15.86 -7.78 14.52
CA ARG A 310 -16.11 -9.15 14.03
C ARG A 310 -15.12 -9.54 12.94
N PRO A 311 -14.39 -10.66 13.12
CA PRO A 311 -13.53 -11.17 12.07
C PRO A 311 -14.35 -11.46 10.81
N VAL A 312 -13.84 -11.02 9.65
CA VAL A 312 -14.43 -11.30 8.32
C VAL A 312 -14.35 -12.78 7.97
N HIS A 313 -13.71 -13.56 8.83
CA HIS A 313 -13.58 -14.98 8.65
C HIS A 313 -14.89 -15.72 8.89
N SER A 314 -15.23 -16.53 7.92
CA SER A 314 -16.34 -17.48 8.06
C SER A 314 -16.03 -18.55 9.12
N PRO A 315 -17.04 -19.02 9.85
CA PRO A 315 -16.85 -20.16 10.73
C PRO A 315 -16.39 -21.39 9.94
N PRO A 316 -15.53 -22.25 10.51
CA PRO A 316 -15.04 -23.45 9.86
C PRO A 316 -16.17 -24.31 9.29
N LEU A 317 -15.90 -24.99 8.18
CA LEU A 317 -16.84 -25.95 7.61
C LEU A 317 -17.11 -27.07 8.61
N ALA A 318 -18.35 -27.57 8.65
CA ALA A 318 -18.71 -28.71 9.45
C ALA A 318 -17.92 -29.96 8.97
N ALA A 319 -17.64 -30.86 9.88
CA ALA A 319 -16.90 -32.09 9.57
C ALA A 319 -17.57 -32.87 8.42
N GLY A 320 -16.78 -33.23 7.40
CA GLY A 320 -17.23 -33.96 6.21
C GLY A 320 -17.72 -33.07 5.05
N ILE A 321 -17.70 -31.74 5.20
CA ILE A 321 -17.96 -30.80 4.08
C ILE A 321 -16.62 -30.43 3.44
N THR A 322 -16.51 -30.68 2.14
CA THR A 322 -15.35 -30.29 1.32
C THR A 322 -15.57 -28.90 0.71
N ARG A 323 -14.46 -28.21 0.38
CA ARG A 323 -14.53 -26.94 -0.36
C ARG A 323 -15.17 -27.09 -1.73
N ALA A 324 -15.67 -26.00 -2.29
CA ALA A 324 -16.06 -25.96 -3.70
C ALA A 324 -14.84 -26.16 -4.61
N THR A 325 -14.99 -26.91 -5.68
CA THR A 325 -13.98 -27.14 -6.72
C THR A 325 -14.58 -26.92 -8.12
N ASN A 326 -13.79 -26.35 -9.02
CA ASN A 326 -14.12 -26.19 -10.42
C ASN A 326 -12.83 -26.23 -11.26
N PRO A 327 -12.15 -27.40 -11.36
CA PRO A 327 -10.90 -27.50 -12.09
C PRO A 327 -11.11 -27.28 -13.58
N VAL A 328 -10.43 -26.28 -14.14
CA VAL A 328 -10.49 -25.89 -15.55
C VAL A 328 -9.16 -26.22 -16.22
N PRO A 329 -9.14 -27.05 -17.28
CA PRO A 329 -7.92 -27.37 -17.99
C PRO A 329 -7.41 -26.13 -18.78
N VAL A 330 -6.12 -25.84 -18.64
CA VAL A 330 -5.41 -24.76 -19.34
C VAL A 330 -4.10 -25.28 -19.92
N THR A 331 -3.59 -24.62 -20.93
CA THR A 331 -2.25 -24.92 -21.48
C THR A 331 -1.41 -23.67 -21.43
N ILE A 332 -0.34 -23.69 -20.63
CA ILE A 332 0.56 -22.55 -20.42
C ILE A 332 1.94 -22.93 -20.96
N ASP A 333 2.46 -22.18 -21.91
CA ASP A 333 3.76 -22.44 -22.58
C ASP A 333 3.89 -23.90 -23.09
N GLY A 334 2.78 -24.48 -23.57
CA GLY A 334 2.73 -25.88 -24.05
C GLY A 334 2.60 -26.94 -22.96
N GLN A 335 2.57 -26.57 -21.70
CA GLN A 335 2.34 -27.47 -20.57
C GLN A 335 0.85 -27.51 -20.20
N ALA A 336 0.23 -28.68 -20.24
CA ALA A 336 -1.14 -28.87 -19.78
C ALA A 336 -1.19 -28.89 -18.25
N CYS A 337 -2.10 -28.10 -17.68
CA CYS A 337 -2.37 -28.06 -16.26
C CYS A 337 -3.85 -27.75 -15.99
N GLU A 338 -4.25 -27.68 -14.74
CA GLU A 338 -5.59 -27.30 -14.32
C GLU A 338 -5.51 -26.08 -13.39
N VAL A 339 -6.48 -25.18 -13.48
CA VAL A 339 -6.65 -24.05 -12.55
C VAL A 339 -7.99 -24.20 -11.85
N ASP A 340 -7.99 -24.05 -10.54
CA ASP A 340 -9.17 -24.22 -9.67
C ASP A 340 -9.30 -23.04 -8.70
N HIS A 341 -10.40 -22.99 -7.97
CA HIS A 341 -10.58 -22.07 -6.85
C HIS A 341 -9.43 -22.19 -5.83
N GLY A 342 -8.91 -21.06 -5.40
CA GLY A 342 -7.83 -20.97 -4.43
C GLY A 342 -6.43 -21.17 -5.01
N HIS A 343 -6.28 -21.44 -6.31
CA HIS A 343 -4.95 -21.43 -6.92
C HIS A 343 -4.31 -20.06 -6.76
N VAL A 344 -3.04 -20.04 -6.36
CA VAL A 344 -2.22 -18.83 -6.26
C VAL A 344 -1.75 -18.47 -7.66
N VAL A 345 -2.28 -17.39 -8.22
CA VAL A 345 -1.94 -16.94 -9.58
C VAL A 345 -0.97 -15.75 -9.57
N ILE A 346 -0.76 -15.13 -8.40
CA ILE A 346 0.26 -14.10 -8.17
C ILE A 346 0.97 -14.43 -6.86
N ALA A 347 2.31 -14.53 -6.91
CA ALA A 347 3.15 -14.58 -5.73
C ALA A 347 4.23 -13.49 -5.84
N SER A 348 4.18 -12.48 -4.96
CA SER A 348 5.03 -11.30 -5.13
C SER A 348 5.71 -10.88 -3.84
N ILE A 349 7.04 -10.73 -3.91
CA ILE A 349 7.81 -10.03 -2.88
C ILE A 349 7.87 -8.57 -3.31
N THR A 350 7.16 -7.71 -2.58
CA THR A 350 6.96 -6.29 -2.92
C THR A 350 7.39 -5.37 -1.79
N SER A 351 7.81 -4.16 -2.13
CA SER A 351 8.62 -3.28 -1.28
C SER A 351 7.94 -2.61 -0.08
N CYS A 352 6.66 -2.83 0.17
CA CYS A 352 5.98 -1.94 1.11
C CYS A 352 6.43 -2.14 2.57
N THR A 353 6.43 -3.36 3.10
CA THR A 353 6.59 -3.57 4.55
C THR A 353 7.90 -4.27 4.89
N ASN A 354 8.23 -5.32 4.18
CA ASN A 354 9.23 -6.28 4.60
C ASN A 354 10.61 -6.09 3.98
N THR A 355 10.72 -5.37 2.86
CA THR A 355 11.96 -5.34 2.07
C THR A 355 13.08 -4.49 2.67
N SER A 356 12.77 -3.62 3.65
CA SER A 356 13.79 -2.95 4.48
C SER A 356 14.39 -3.86 5.55
N ASN A 357 13.87 -5.08 5.69
CA ASN A 357 14.29 -6.03 6.72
C ASN A 357 15.15 -7.15 6.11
N PRO A 358 16.47 -7.10 6.31
CA PRO A 358 17.38 -8.09 5.75
C PRO A 358 17.10 -9.52 6.19
N SER A 359 16.62 -9.74 7.42
CA SER A 359 16.37 -11.09 7.94
C SER A 359 15.30 -11.82 7.14
N VAL A 360 14.16 -11.18 6.90
CA VAL A 360 13.07 -11.82 6.13
C VAL A 360 13.39 -11.92 4.64
N MET A 361 14.14 -10.96 4.09
CA MET A 361 14.56 -10.98 2.70
C MET A 361 15.60 -12.06 2.44
N MET A 362 16.64 -12.14 3.26
CA MET A 362 17.65 -13.17 3.15
C MET A 362 17.08 -14.57 3.45
N GLY A 363 16.18 -14.66 4.46
CA GLY A 363 15.43 -15.88 4.73
C GLY A 363 14.65 -16.38 3.52
N ALA A 364 13.98 -15.49 2.79
CA ALA A 364 13.29 -15.83 1.55
C ALA A 364 14.26 -16.33 0.46
N ALA A 365 15.38 -15.65 0.26
CA ALA A 365 16.37 -16.03 -0.74
C ALA A 365 17.04 -17.38 -0.42
N MET A 366 17.32 -17.66 0.86
CA MET A 366 17.86 -18.93 1.30
C MET A 366 16.83 -20.05 1.20
N LEU A 367 15.55 -19.79 1.46
CA LEU A 367 14.47 -20.75 1.22
C LEU A 367 14.37 -21.08 -0.27
N ALA A 368 14.45 -20.08 -1.15
CA ALA A 368 14.50 -20.30 -2.60
C ALA A 368 15.69 -21.15 -3.01
N LYS A 369 16.89 -20.89 -2.44
CA LYS A 369 18.08 -21.71 -2.66
C LYS A 369 17.83 -23.16 -2.25
N ASN A 370 17.39 -23.40 -1.03
CA ASN A 370 17.12 -24.74 -0.51
C ASN A 370 16.09 -25.51 -1.35
N ALA A 371 15.03 -24.83 -1.81
CA ALA A 371 14.02 -25.40 -2.70
C ALA A 371 14.60 -25.79 -4.07
N VAL A 372 15.35 -24.90 -4.69
CA VAL A 372 15.97 -25.13 -6.01
C VAL A 372 17.02 -26.26 -5.96
N GLU A 373 17.83 -26.32 -4.92
CA GLU A 373 18.84 -27.38 -4.73
C GLU A 373 18.20 -28.76 -4.54
N ARG A 374 16.94 -28.80 -4.04
CA ARG A 374 16.14 -30.04 -3.98
C ARG A 374 15.31 -30.31 -5.24
N GLY A 375 15.40 -29.45 -6.25
CA GLY A 375 14.72 -29.63 -7.53
C GLY A 375 13.26 -29.17 -7.56
N LEU A 376 12.79 -28.45 -6.55
CA LEU A 376 11.42 -27.90 -6.54
C LEU A 376 11.29 -26.78 -7.57
N THR A 377 10.10 -26.65 -8.13
CA THR A 377 9.72 -25.64 -9.14
C THR A 377 8.38 -25.01 -8.83
N VAL A 378 8.17 -23.78 -9.27
CA VAL A 378 6.88 -23.10 -9.17
C VAL A 378 5.95 -23.61 -10.27
N PRO A 379 4.66 -23.90 -9.97
CA PRO A 379 3.68 -24.27 -10.97
C PRO A 379 3.49 -23.20 -12.07
N PRO A 380 3.19 -23.60 -13.34
CA PRO A 380 3.18 -22.70 -14.47
C PRO A 380 2.10 -21.61 -14.41
N TRP A 381 1.05 -21.78 -13.62
CA TRP A 381 -0.02 -20.78 -13.45
C TRP A 381 0.31 -19.66 -12.48
N VAL A 382 1.43 -19.75 -11.74
CA VAL A 382 1.82 -18.76 -10.74
C VAL A 382 2.73 -17.71 -11.38
N LYS A 383 2.29 -16.47 -11.42
CA LYS A 383 3.12 -15.31 -11.79
C LYS A 383 3.90 -14.84 -10.58
N THR A 384 5.22 -14.98 -10.63
CA THR A 384 6.13 -14.54 -9.55
C THR A 384 6.80 -13.21 -9.89
N SER A 385 7.16 -12.41 -8.88
CA SER A 385 7.89 -11.16 -9.07
C SER A 385 8.62 -10.71 -7.81
N MET A 386 9.72 -9.95 -8.01
CA MET A 386 10.52 -9.33 -6.95
C MET A 386 10.62 -7.83 -7.20
N ALA A 387 10.15 -7.02 -6.25
CA ALA A 387 10.25 -5.56 -6.30
C ALA A 387 10.71 -5.02 -4.94
N PRO A 388 12.02 -4.99 -4.68
CA PRO A 388 12.54 -4.52 -3.40
C PRO A 388 12.38 -3.01 -3.21
N GLY A 389 12.54 -2.55 -1.97
CA GLY A 389 12.36 -1.16 -1.61
C GLY A 389 13.55 -0.26 -1.93
N SER A 390 14.75 -0.80 -2.06
CA SER A 390 15.96 -0.05 -2.43
C SER A 390 16.97 -0.92 -3.16
N LYS A 391 17.96 -0.26 -3.77
CA LYS A 391 19.09 -0.93 -4.42
C LYS A 391 19.96 -1.74 -3.45
N VAL A 392 20.02 -1.36 -2.19
CA VAL A 392 20.78 -2.08 -1.16
C VAL A 392 20.34 -3.55 -1.10
N VAL A 393 19.03 -3.82 -1.27
CA VAL A 393 18.52 -5.20 -1.29
C VAL A 393 19.10 -6.02 -2.44
N THR A 394 19.14 -5.44 -3.63
CA THR A 394 19.75 -6.11 -4.79
C THR A 394 21.24 -6.32 -4.59
N GLY A 395 21.92 -5.32 -4.02
CA GLY A 395 23.36 -5.38 -3.72
C GLY A 395 23.73 -6.52 -2.77
N TYR A 396 23.00 -6.69 -1.66
CA TYR A 396 23.33 -7.80 -0.75
C TYR A 396 22.91 -9.17 -1.30
N PHE A 397 21.89 -9.27 -2.15
CA PHE A 397 21.58 -10.52 -2.85
C PHE A 397 22.65 -10.91 -3.86
N ASP A 398 23.21 -9.94 -4.60
CA ASP A 398 24.34 -10.17 -5.48
C ASP A 398 25.57 -10.67 -4.72
N LYS A 399 25.91 -10.00 -3.62
CA LYS A 399 27.07 -10.35 -2.80
C LYS A 399 26.91 -11.72 -2.12
N ALA A 400 25.67 -12.09 -1.75
CA ALA A 400 25.35 -13.40 -1.20
C ALA A 400 25.17 -14.49 -2.26
N GLY A 401 25.16 -14.16 -3.57
CA GLY A 401 24.95 -15.10 -4.67
C GLY A 401 23.54 -15.70 -4.72
N MET A 402 22.50 -14.94 -4.31
CA MET A 402 21.14 -15.46 -4.16
C MET A 402 20.28 -15.31 -5.41
N TRP A 403 20.58 -14.38 -6.31
CA TRP A 403 19.77 -14.12 -7.52
C TRP A 403 19.50 -15.35 -8.38
N PRO A 404 20.49 -16.23 -8.69
CA PRO A 404 20.24 -17.37 -9.56
C PRO A 404 19.17 -18.34 -9.03
N TYR A 405 18.99 -18.40 -7.72
CA TYR A 405 17.97 -19.26 -7.10
C TYR A 405 16.58 -18.61 -7.14
N LEU A 406 16.51 -17.29 -6.86
CA LEU A 406 15.27 -16.52 -6.96
C LEU A 406 14.75 -16.51 -8.40
N GLU A 407 15.61 -16.21 -9.37
CA GLU A 407 15.26 -16.18 -10.80
C GLU A 407 14.81 -17.55 -11.31
N LYS A 408 15.41 -18.64 -10.82
CA LYS A 408 15.01 -19.99 -11.19
C LYS A 408 13.59 -20.36 -10.72
N LEU A 409 13.11 -19.72 -9.66
CA LEU A 409 11.72 -19.78 -9.21
C LEU A 409 10.84 -18.69 -9.85
N GLY A 410 11.39 -17.91 -10.80
CA GLY A 410 10.69 -16.84 -11.52
C GLY A 410 10.61 -15.50 -10.77
N PHE A 411 11.21 -15.36 -9.58
CA PHE A 411 11.27 -14.10 -8.85
C PHE A 411 12.32 -13.15 -9.44
N HIS A 412 12.03 -12.66 -10.65
CA HIS A 412 12.87 -11.66 -11.33
C HIS A 412 12.67 -10.27 -10.73
N LEU A 413 13.74 -9.47 -10.75
CA LEU A 413 13.67 -8.05 -10.40
C LEU A 413 12.85 -7.31 -11.46
N VAL A 414 11.70 -6.74 -11.04
CA VAL A 414 10.78 -6.04 -11.94
C VAL A 414 10.75 -4.52 -11.70
N GLY A 415 11.45 -4.04 -10.69
CA GLY A 415 11.55 -2.63 -10.33
C GLY A 415 11.77 -2.43 -8.85
N TYR A 416 11.80 -1.16 -8.43
CA TYR A 416 11.90 -0.78 -7.01
C TYR A 416 10.63 -0.03 -6.60
N GLY A 417 9.99 -0.48 -5.52
CA GLY A 417 8.83 0.22 -4.99
C GLY A 417 7.55 -0.60 -4.89
N CYS A 418 6.44 0.09 -4.61
CA CYS A 418 5.11 -0.51 -4.52
C CYS A 418 4.64 -0.93 -5.91
N THR A 419 4.80 -2.20 -6.24
CA THR A 419 4.34 -2.78 -7.51
C THR A 419 3.02 -3.50 -7.32
N THR A 420 3.03 -4.72 -6.83
CA THR A 420 1.83 -5.57 -6.68
C THR A 420 0.81 -4.97 -5.73
N CYS A 421 1.24 -4.42 -4.61
CA CYS A 421 0.37 -3.83 -3.58
C CYS A 421 -0.54 -2.67 -4.07
N ILE A 422 -0.23 -2.07 -5.23
CA ILE A 422 -1.05 -1.02 -5.87
C ILE A 422 -1.55 -1.40 -7.27
N GLY A 423 -1.51 -2.69 -7.60
CA GLY A 423 -2.02 -3.19 -8.88
C GLY A 423 -1.12 -2.97 -10.08
N ASN A 424 0.19 -2.75 -9.87
CA ASN A 424 1.17 -2.52 -10.94
C ASN A 424 1.88 -3.81 -11.40
N SER A 425 1.43 -4.98 -10.97
CA SER A 425 1.96 -6.27 -11.47
C SER A 425 1.56 -6.59 -12.91
N GLY A 426 0.70 -5.78 -13.51
CA GLY A 426 0.14 -6.08 -14.82
C GLY A 426 -0.88 -7.24 -14.78
N PRO A 427 -1.31 -7.72 -15.96
CA PRO A 427 -2.25 -8.83 -16.05
C PRO A 427 -1.64 -10.13 -15.51
N ILE A 428 -2.47 -11.04 -15.04
CA ILE A 428 -2.07 -12.43 -14.82
C ILE A 428 -1.84 -13.12 -16.17
N ILE A 429 -1.30 -14.33 -16.14
CA ILE A 429 -1.06 -15.14 -17.34
C ILE A 429 -2.36 -15.23 -18.15
N GLU A 430 -2.29 -14.97 -19.47
CA GLU A 430 -3.46 -14.80 -20.32
C GLU A 430 -4.41 -16.00 -20.32
N ASP A 431 -3.87 -17.21 -20.41
CA ASP A 431 -4.68 -18.43 -20.38
C ASP A 431 -5.35 -18.65 -19.02
N VAL A 432 -4.68 -18.25 -17.92
CA VAL A 432 -5.25 -18.25 -16.56
C VAL A 432 -6.34 -17.18 -16.45
N SER A 433 -6.11 -15.96 -16.94
CA SER A 433 -7.10 -14.87 -16.92
C SER A 433 -8.37 -15.28 -17.68
N ARG A 434 -8.21 -15.94 -18.83
CA ARG A 434 -9.34 -16.46 -19.62
C ARG A 434 -10.12 -17.50 -18.82
N ALA A 435 -9.46 -18.50 -18.24
CA ALA A 435 -10.10 -19.52 -17.42
C ALA A 435 -10.84 -18.92 -16.21
N VAL A 436 -10.21 -17.96 -15.52
CA VAL A 436 -10.81 -17.26 -14.37
C VAL A 436 -12.10 -16.54 -14.76
N ASN A 437 -12.08 -15.78 -15.87
CA ASN A 437 -13.22 -14.99 -16.29
C ASN A 437 -14.35 -15.82 -16.93
N GLU A 438 -14.03 -16.85 -17.73
CA GLU A 438 -15.02 -17.69 -18.38
C GLU A 438 -15.73 -18.66 -17.42
N HIS A 439 -15.05 -19.08 -16.34
CA HIS A 439 -15.55 -20.07 -15.39
C HIS A 439 -15.79 -19.51 -13.99
N ASP A 440 -15.72 -18.19 -13.81
CA ASP A 440 -15.90 -17.47 -12.53
C ASP A 440 -15.05 -18.06 -11.38
N LEU A 441 -13.78 -18.37 -11.65
CA LEU A 441 -12.90 -18.93 -10.65
C LEU A 441 -12.53 -17.88 -9.59
N SER A 442 -12.45 -18.33 -8.34
CA SER A 442 -11.99 -17.52 -7.22
C SER A 442 -10.55 -17.88 -6.91
N VAL A 443 -9.61 -17.26 -7.62
CA VAL A 443 -8.18 -17.45 -7.47
C VAL A 443 -7.58 -16.48 -6.45
N ALA A 444 -6.34 -16.76 -6.03
CA ALA A 444 -5.68 -16.04 -4.95
C ALA A 444 -4.39 -15.33 -5.38
N SER A 445 -4.03 -14.27 -4.66
CA SER A 445 -2.69 -13.69 -4.63
C SER A 445 -2.07 -13.81 -3.25
N VAL A 446 -0.75 -14.02 -3.18
CA VAL A 446 0.04 -13.98 -1.95
C VAL A 446 1.16 -12.97 -2.13
N LEU A 447 1.24 -11.96 -1.26
CA LEU A 447 2.20 -10.88 -1.39
C LEU A 447 2.78 -10.44 -0.04
N SER A 448 4.05 -10.01 -0.04
CA SER A 448 4.70 -9.46 1.16
C SER A 448 4.42 -7.98 1.37
N GLY A 449 3.29 -7.49 0.88
CA GLY A 449 2.86 -6.11 1.01
C GLY A 449 2.18 -5.78 2.34
N ASN A 450 1.52 -4.63 2.38
CA ASN A 450 0.75 -4.13 3.53
C ASN A 450 -0.75 -4.00 3.27
N ARG A 451 -1.20 -4.09 2.02
CA ARG A 451 -2.61 -3.99 1.63
C ARG A 451 -2.98 -5.10 0.66
N ASN A 452 -4.13 -5.71 0.91
CA ASN A 452 -4.65 -6.85 0.15
C ASN A 452 -6.12 -6.65 -0.27
N PHE A 453 -6.53 -5.41 -0.51
CA PHE A 453 -7.92 -5.11 -0.84
C PHE A 453 -8.31 -5.71 -2.20
N GLU A 454 -9.52 -6.25 -2.25
CA GLU A 454 -10.11 -6.79 -3.48
C GLU A 454 -10.18 -5.71 -4.57
N GLY A 455 -9.88 -6.09 -5.81
CA GLY A 455 -9.86 -5.18 -6.96
C GLY A 455 -8.69 -4.19 -7.00
N ARG A 456 -7.86 -4.16 -5.93
CA ARG A 456 -6.66 -3.32 -5.87
C ARG A 456 -5.43 -4.01 -6.44
N ILE A 457 -5.24 -5.29 -6.13
CA ILE A 457 -4.05 -6.05 -6.54
C ILE A 457 -4.14 -6.42 -8.01
N ASN A 458 -5.24 -7.06 -8.40
CA ASN A 458 -5.54 -7.42 -9.78
C ASN A 458 -7.07 -7.58 -9.94
N PRO A 459 -7.68 -7.13 -11.05
CA PRO A 459 -9.12 -7.22 -11.24
C PRO A 459 -9.66 -8.65 -11.34
N ASP A 460 -8.83 -9.62 -11.76
CA ASP A 460 -9.22 -11.03 -11.92
C ASP A 460 -9.05 -11.82 -10.61
N VAL A 461 -8.40 -11.25 -9.59
CA VAL A 461 -8.08 -11.94 -8.34
C VAL A 461 -8.98 -11.47 -7.21
N LYS A 462 -9.78 -12.39 -6.66
CA LYS A 462 -10.77 -12.09 -5.63
C LYS A 462 -10.23 -12.21 -4.22
N MET A 463 -9.31 -13.15 -3.98
CA MET A 463 -8.77 -13.46 -2.64
C MET A 463 -7.31 -13.04 -2.56
N ASN A 464 -6.96 -12.16 -1.61
CA ASN A 464 -5.63 -11.60 -1.53
C ASN A 464 -5.06 -11.78 -0.12
N TYR A 465 -3.87 -12.35 -0.01
CA TYR A 465 -3.25 -12.67 1.27
C TYR A 465 -1.90 -11.97 1.43
N LEU A 466 -1.69 -11.39 2.61
CA LEU A 466 -0.40 -10.88 3.05
C LEU A 466 0.37 -12.00 3.76
N ALA A 467 1.64 -12.12 3.45
CA ALA A 467 2.53 -13.11 4.03
C ALA A 467 3.96 -12.56 4.13
N SER A 468 4.79 -13.18 4.97
CA SER A 468 6.23 -12.89 4.98
C SER A 468 6.88 -13.28 3.65
N PRO A 469 7.99 -12.63 3.24
CA PRO A 469 8.71 -13.00 2.03
C PRO A 469 9.04 -14.49 1.91
N PRO A 470 9.49 -15.20 2.96
CA PRO A 470 9.66 -16.67 2.89
C PRO A 470 8.35 -17.42 2.60
N LEU A 471 7.24 -17.01 3.24
CA LEU A 471 5.94 -17.63 3.00
C LEU A 471 5.39 -17.33 1.61
N VAL A 472 5.71 -16.17 1.01
CA VAL A 472 5.37 -15.90 -0.41
C VAL A 472 6.01 -16.93 -1.32
N ILE A 473 7.29 -17.28 -1.09
CA ILE A 473 7.96 -18.36 -1.84
C ILE A 473 7.33 -19.72 -1.56
N ALA A 474 7.00 -20.02 -0.30
CA ALA A 474 6.34 -21.27 0.07
C ALA A 474 4.99 -21.43 -0.65
N TYR A 475 4.14 -20.41 -0.66
CA TYR A 475 2.87 -20.43 -1.40
C TYR A 475 3.04 -20.44 -2.92
N ALA A 476 4.12 -19.84 -3.44
CA ALA A 476 4.44 -19.95 -4.86
C ALA A 476 4.76 -21.39 -5.26
N LEU A 477 5.52 -22.11 -4.41
CA LEU A 477 5.85 -23.53 -4.62
C LEU A 477 4.59 -24.41 -4.48
N ALA A 478 3.75 -24.16 -3.48
CA ALA A 478 2.49 -24.89 -3.28
C ALA A 478 1.48 -24.61 -4.42
N GLY A 479 1.48 -23.42 -5.01
CA GLY A 479 0.59 -23.02 -6.11
C GLY A 479 -0.89 -22.89 -5.72
N THR A 480 -1.25 -23.04 -4.45
CA THR A 480 -2.63 -23.01 -3.96
C THR A 480 -2.71 -22.59 -2.49
N MET A 481 -3.83 -21.98 -2.10
CA MET A 481 -4.17 -21.74 -0.68
C MET A 481 -4.70 -23.00 0.01
N ASP A 482 -5.11 -24.01 -0.75
CA ASP A 482 -5.58 -25.31 -0.26
C ASP A 482 -4.38 -26.21 0.07
N PHE A 483 -3.54 -25.76 0.99
CA PHE A 483 -2.30 -26.42 1.33
C PHE A 483 -2.01 -26.34 2.84
N ASP A 484 -1.62 -27.47 3.43
CA ASP A 484 -1.20 -27.59 4.83
C ASP A 484 0.31 -27.80 4.90
N PHE A 485 1.05 -26.76 5.28
CA PHE A 485 2.52 -26.79 5.35
C PHE A 485 3.10 -27.74 6.40
N GLU A 486 2.29 -28.22 7.36
CA GLU A 486 2.74 -29.17 8.36
C GLU A 486 2.72 -30.62 7.85
N THR A 487 1.72 -30.95 7.04
CA THR A 487 1.40 -32.35 6.69
C THR A 487 1.54 -32.68 5.21
N GLU A 488 1.55 -31.69 4.32
CA GLU A 488 1.61 -31.89 2.88
C GLU A 488 3.00 -31.55 2.32
N PRO A 489 3.58 -32.40 1.45
CA PRO A 489 4.86 -32.12 0.81
C PRO A 489 4.70 -31.08 -0.32
N LEU A 490 5.64 -30.14 -0.41
CA LEU A 490 5.75 -29.17 -1.52
C LEU A 490 6.11 -29.82 -2.87
N GLY A 491 6.63 -31.00 -2.84
CA GLY A 491 7.02 -31.78 -4.00
C GLY A 491 7.91 -32.95 -3.66
N VAL A 492 8.60 -33.47 -4.65
CA VAL A 492 9.59 -34.54 -4.48
C VAL A 492 10.96 -34.06 -4.96
N ASP A 493 12.02 -34.48 -4.28
CA ASP A 493 13.37 -34.17 -4.68
C ASP A 493 13.85 -34.99 -5.90
N THR A 494 15.06 -34.76 -6.34
CA THR A 494 15.67 -35.49 -7.46
C THR A 494 15.90 -36.96 -7.18
N GLU A 495 15.82 -37.41 -5.90
CA GLU A 495 15.93 -38.78 -5.48
C GLU A 495 14.57 -39.45 -5.26
N GLY A 496 13.46 -38.71 -5.36
CA GLY A 496 12.09 -39.17 -5.19
C GLY A 496 11.57 -39.09 -3.75
N ASN A 497 12.26 -38.39 -2.86
CA ASN A 497 11.80 -38.19 -1.48
C ASN A 497 10.82 -36.99 -1.41
N GLU A 498 9.82 -37.09 -0.57
CA GLU A 498 8.92 -35.98 -0.27
C GLU A 498 9.67 -34.85 0.43
N VAL A 499 9.44 -33.59 -0.02
CA VAL A 499 10.05 -32.38 0.53
C VAL A 499 8.97 -31.54 1.17
N PHE A 500 9.07 -31.31 2.47
CA PHE A 500 8.17 -30.47 3.26
C PHE A 500 8.77 -29.09 3.48
N LEU A 501 7.94 -28.10 3.86
CA LEU A 501 8.41 -26.76 4.17
C LEU A 501 9.52 -26.74 5.22
N ARG A 502 9.40 -27.54 6.27
CA ARG A 502 10.41 -27.66 7.34
C ARG A 502 11.79 -28.13 6.84
N ASP A 503 11.85 -28.85 5.71
CA ASP A 503 13.09 -29.39 5.16
C ASP A 503 13.88 -28.35 4.35
N ILE A 504 13.22 -27.26 3.95
CA ILE A 504 13.80 -26.16 3.17
C ILE A 504 13.78 -24.82 3.92
N TRP A 505 13.12 -24.74 5.09
CA TRP A 505 13.12 -23.53 5.90
C TRP A 505 14.54 -23.24 6.40
N PRO A 506 15.08 -22.04 6.14
CA PRO A 506 16.46 -21.75 6.51
C PRO A 506 16.64 -21.64 8.03
N ASP A 507 17.79 -22.05 8.51
CA ASP A 507 18.18 -21.87 9.90
C ASP A 507 18.43 -20.40 10.21
N ALA A 508 17.99 -19.93 11.39
CA ALA A 508 18.11 -18.53 11.76
C ALA A 508 19.58 -18.07 11.93
N GLU A 509 20.45 -18.93 12.47
CA GLU A 509 21.85 -18.60 12.64
C GLU A 509 22.58 -18.52 11.28
N GLU A 510 22.20 -19.40 10.33
CA GLU A 510 22.71 -19.30 8.95
C GLU A 510 22.29 -18.01 8.28
N VAL A 511 21.01 -17.60 8.43
CA VAL A 511 20.51 -16.34 7.88
C VAL A 511 21.31 -15.16 8.45
N GLU A 512 21.50 -15.09 9.76
CA GLU A 512 22.28 -14.04 10.41
C GLU A 512 23.74 -14.01 9.93
N GLN A 513 24.35 -15.18 9.75
CA GLN A 513 25.72 -15.26 9.26
C GLN A 513 25.84 -14.79 7.82
N VAL A 514 24.91 -15.12 6.94
CA VAL A 514 24.87 -14.62 5.55
C VAL A 514 24.67 -13.11 5.53
N ILE A 515 23.80 -12.58 6.36
CA ILE A 515 23.57 -11.13 6.52
C ILE A 515 24.86 -10.44 6.95
N ALA A 516 25.51 -10.92 8.02
CA ALA A 516 26.76 -10.34 8.52
C ALA A 516 27.88 -10.30 7.50
N ASN A 517 27.92 -11.29 6.59
CA ASN A 517 28.92 -11.36 5.52
C ASN A 517 28.54 -10.54 4.27
N SER A 518 27.26 -10.24 4.08
CA SER A 518 26.76 -9.64 2.84
C SER A 518 26.37 -8.19 2.98
N ILE A 519 26.00 -7.71 4.18
CA ILE A 519 25.57 -6.33 4.43
C ILE A 519 26.67 -5.57 5.15
N SER A 520 27.01 -4.39 4.65
CA SER A 520 28.02 -3.51 5.26
C SER A 520 27.64 -2.04 5.10
N ARG A 521 28.24 -1.19 5.94
CA ARG A 521 28.09 0.26 5.87
C ARG A 521 28.43 0.80 4.47
N ASP A 522 29.49 0.27 3.86
CA ASP A 522 29.96 0.73 2.55
C ASP A 522 28.90 0.59 1.46
N MET A 523 28.10 -0.48 1.52
CA MET A 523 26.97 -0.69 0.62
C MET A 523 25.98 0.47 0.62
N PHE A 524 25.56 0.89 1.82
CA PHE A 524 24.65 2.04 1.96
C PHE A 524 25.31 3.33 1.50
N THR A 525 26.57 3.56 1.86
CA THR A 525 27.29 4.79 1.47
C THR A 525 27.55 4.86 -0.02
N GLU A 526 27.82 3.75 -0.69
CA GLU A 526 28.01 3.68 -2.13
C GLU A 526 26.70 3.85 -2.89
N ASP A 527 25.64 3.13 -2.50
CA ASP A 527 24.34 3.18 -3.17
C ASP A 527 23.65 4.55 -3.06
N TYR A 528 23.91 5.29 -1.98
CA TYR A 528 23.33 6.61 -1.73
C TYR A 528 24.27 7.79 -2.01
N ALA A 529 25.54 7.55 -2.42
CA ALA A 529 26.52 8.61 -2.66
C ALA A 529 26.00 9.67 -3.65
N ASP A 530 25.40 9.21 -4.74
CA ASP A 530 24.89 10.05 -5.83
C ASP A 530 23.35 9.99 -5.95
N VAL A 531 22.65 9.82 -4.82
CA VAL A 531 21.19 9.58 -4.79
C VAL A 531 20.36 10.62 -5.55
N PHE A 532 20.84 11.85 -5.65
CA PHE A 532 20.18 12.93 -6.38
C PHE A 532 20.66 13.13 -7.82
N ALA A 533 21.77 12.49 -8.22
CA ALA A 533 22.32 12.62 -9.56
C ALA A 533 21.52 11.85 -10.60
N GLY A 534 21.03 10.66 -10.22
CA GLY A 534 20.34 9.75 -11.12
C GLY A 534 21.26 9.09 -12.15
N ASP A 535 20.69 8.20 -12.94
CA ASP A 535 21.37 7.53 -14.03
C ASP A 535 21.51 8.42 -15.28
N GLU A 536 22.18 7.93 -16.32
CA GLU A 536 22.38 8.64 -17.58
C GLU A 536 21.06 9.03 -18.27
N ARG A 537 20.01 8.20 -18.11
CA ARG A 537 18.68 8.47 -18.67
C ARG A 537 18.06 9.69 -18.00
N TRP A 538 18.08 9.73 -16.66
CA TRP A 538 17.60 10.88 -15.91
C TRP A 538 18.37 12.14 -16.27
N GLN A 539 19.70 12.07 -16.38
CA GLN A 539 20.55 13.22 -16.69
C GLN A 539 20.35 13.73 -18.11
N SER A 540 19.95 12.88 -19.05
CA SER A 540 19.69 13.24 -20.45
C SER A 540 18.29 13.80 -20.74
N LEU A 541 17.37 13.77 -19.76
CA LEU A 541 16.05 14.34 -19.94
C LEU A 541 16.13 15.84 -20.21
N PRO A 542 15.30 16.37 -21.13
CA PRO A 542 15.15 17.80 -21.32
C PRO A 542 14.77 18.48 -19.99
N THR A 543 15.42 19.60 -19.70
CA THR A 543 15.09 20.41 -18.53
C THR A 543 14.64 21.78 -19.02
N PRO A 544 13.32 22.07 -18.97
CA PRO A 544 12.83 23.42 -19.25
C PRO A 544 13.48 24.42 -18.30
N GLU A 545 13.92 25.56 -18.83
CA GLU A 545 14.49 26.65 -18.04
C GLU A 545 13.40 27.66 -17.66
N GLY A 546 13.45 28.19 -16.45
CA GLY A 546 12.56 29.23 -15.96
C GLY A 546 11.71 28.84 -14.76
N ASP A 547 11.08 29.86 -14.17
CA ASP A 547 10.27 29.73 -12.94
C ASP A 547 8.88 29.13 -13.21
N THR A 548 8.48 29.04 -14.48
CA THR A 548 7.21 28.47 -14.92
C THR A 548 7.42 27.30 -15.84
N PHE A 549 6.59 26.27 -15.71
CA PHE A 549 6.63 25.11 -16.58
C PHE A 549 5.94 25.39 -17.91
N ASP A 550 6.54 24.94 -19.01
CA ASP A 550 5.94 25.02 -20.34
C ASP A 550 4.94 23.88 -20.54
N TRP A 551 3.66 24.18 -20.33
CA TRP A 551 2.60 23.21 -20.44
C TRP A 551 2.31 22.84 -21.91
N VAL A 552 2.14 21.55 -22.18
CA VAL A 552 1.76 21.02 -23.50
C VAL A 552 0.30 20.63 -23.47
N ASP A 553 -0.53 21.31 -24.24
CA ASP A 553 -1.99 21.12 -24.22
C ASP A 553 -2.42 19.72 -24.75
N GLU A 554 -1.62 19.13 -25.63
CA GLU A 554 -1.84 17.80 -26.18
C GLU A 554 -1.36 16.66 -25.27
N SER A 555 -0.60 16.98 -24.21
CA SER A 555 -0.10 15.96 -23.29
C SER A 555 -1.24 15.15 -22.66
N THR A 556 -1.05 13.85 -22.65
CA THR A 556 -1.96 12.91 -21.96
C THR A 556 -1.46 12.49 -20.59
N TYR A 557 -0.29 13.00 -20.14
CA TYR A 557 0.32 12.72 -18.84
C TYR A 557 0.40 13.94 -17.91
N VAL A 558 0.83 15.10 -18.43
CA VAL A 558 1.06 16.32 -17.63
C VAL A 558 0.35 17.50 -18.28
N ARG A 559 -0.75 17.94 -17.68
CA ARG A 559 -1.54 19.08 -18.18
C ARG A 559 -1.69 20.13 -17.10
N LYS A 560 -1.76 21.41 -17.55
CA LYS A 560 -2.05 22.53 -16.66
C LYS A 560 -3.41 22.29 -15.98
N PRO A 561 -3.45 22.24 -14.63
CA PRO A 561 -4.70 22.04 -13.92
C PRO A 561 -5.55 23.33 -13.90
N PRO A 562 -6.88 23.23 -13.94
CA PRO A 562 -7.78 24.39 -14.03
C PRO A 562 -8.09 25.04 -12.67
N TYR A 563 -7.46 24.61 -11.56
CA TYR A 563 -7.84 25.03 -10.21
C TYR A 563 -7.73 26.53 -9.94
N PHE A 564 -6.85 27.21 -10.66
CA PHE A 564 -6.60 28.64 -10.50
C PHE A 564 -7.21 29.51 -11.62
N GLU A 565 -7.90 28.89 -12.57
CA GLU A 565 -8.56 29.63 -13.65
C GLU A 565 -9.74 30.45 -13.11
N GLY A 566 -9.74 31.73 -13.40
CA GLY A 566 -10.79 32.63 -12.92
C GLY A 566 -10.75 32.95 -11.43
N MET A 567 -9.68 32.56 -10.72
CA MET A 567 -9.53 32.86 -9.29
C MET A 567 -9.40 34.35 -9.05
N ALA A 568 -10.30 34.90 -8.23
CA ALA A 568 -10.24 36.29 -7.82
C ALA A 568 -9.17 36.53 -6.76
N ALA A 569 -8.59 37.76 -6.71
CA ALA A 569 -7.62 38.12 -5.68
C ALA A 569 -8.22 38.20 -4.26
N GLN A 570 -9.52 38.28 -4.13
CA GLN A 570 -10.25 38.22 -2.88
C GLN A 570 -11.32 37.12 -2.99
N PRO A 571 -11.50 36.31 -1.94
CA PRO A 571 -12.54 35.27 -1.95
C PRO A 571 -13.93 35.91 -2.05
N GLU A 572 -14.81 35.30 -2.84
CA GLU A 572 -16.21 35.70 -2.87
C GLU A 572 -16.91 35.37 -1.54
N PRO A 573 -17.96 36.17 -1.17
CA PRO A 573 -18.77 35.82 0.00
C PRO A 573 -19.38 34.45 -0.11
N VAL A 574 -19.49 33.75 1.01
CA VAL A 574 -20.20 32.47 1.08
C VAL A 574 -21.65 32.65 0.62
N GLN A 575 -22.09 31.78 -0.27
CA GLN A 575 -23.46 31.79 -0.81
C GLN A 575 -24.16 30.47 -0.49
N ASP A 576 -25.50 30.53 -0.43
CA ASP A 576 -26.32 29.34 -0.27
C ASP A 576 -26.23 28.45 -1.52
N ILE A 577 -26.29 27.11 -1.31
CA ILE A 577 -26.34 26.15 -2.39
C ILE A 577 -27.82 25.83 -2.67
N GLU A 578 -28.36 26.37 -3.75
CA GLU A 578 -29.76 26.21 -4.10
C GLU A 578 -29.95 25.27 -5.30
N GLY A 579 -31.00 24.49 -5.30
CA GLY A 579 -31.40 23.65 -6.43
C GLY A 579 -30.48 22.47 -6.75
N ALA A 580 -29.58 22.12 -5.85
CA ALA A 580 -28.62 21.05 -6.04
C ALA A 580 -29.27 19.68 -6.34
N ARG A 581 -28.58 18.87 -7.13
CA ARG A 581 -28.97 17.48 -7.41
C ARG A 581 -27.97 16.49 -6.82
N VAL A 582 -28.44 15.33 -6.42
CA VAL A 582 -27.62 14.24 -5.92
C VAL A 582 -26.94 13.55 -7.10
N LEU A 583 -25.62 13.65 -7.19
CA LEU A 583 -24.82 12.95 -8.22
C LEU A 583 -24.63 11.49 -7.86
N ALA A 584 -24.37 11.20 -6.58
CA ALA A 584 -24.23 9.86 -6.07
C ALA A 584 -24.76 9.75 -4.64
N LYS A 585 -25.44 8.64 -4.35
CA LYS A 585 -25.84 8.22 -3.00
C LYS A 585 -25.11 6.92 -2.68
N LEU A 586 -24.17 7.01 -1.77
CA LEU A 586 -23.21 5.95 -1.46
C LEU A 586 -23.47 5.40 -0.05
N GLY A 587 -23.08 4.14 0.17
CA GLY A 587 -23.14 3.51 1.48
C GLY A 587 -21.94 3.87 2.38
N ASP A 588 -21.73 3.04 3.39
CA ASP A 588 -20.62 3.16 4.34
C ASP A 588 -19.29 2.75 3.72
N SER A 589 -18.20 3.17 4.35
CA SER A 589 -16.81 2.75 4.06
C SER A 589 -16.38 2.94 2.59
N VAL A 590 -16.86 4.00 1.94
CA VAL A 590 -16.44 4.37 0.59
C VAL A 590 -15.03 4.93 0.64
N THR A 591 -14.07 4.17 0.16
CA THR A 591 -12.65 4.51 0.23
C THR A 591 -12.22 5.54 -0.82
N THR A 592 -11.07 6.16 -0.64
CA THR A 592 -10.44 7.02 -1.66
C THR A 592 -10.15 6.27 -2.97
N ASP A 593 -9.98 4.94 -2.93
CA ASP A 593 -9.86 4.09 -4.13
C ASP A 593 -11.19 3.96 -4.90
N HIS A 594 -12.32 4.02 -4.21
CA HIS A 594 -13.64 4.08 -4.85
C HIS A 594 -13.89 5.43 -5.52
N ILE A 595 -13.45 6.51 -4.86
CA ILE A 595 -13.65 7.87 -5.36
C ILE A 595 -12.66 8.20 -6.48
N SER A 596 -11.40 7.84 -6.33
CA SER A 596 -10.32 8.11 -7.30
C SER A 596 -9.44 6.88 -7.49
N PRO A 597 -9.75 5.99 -8.44
CA PRO A 597 -9.00 4.77 -8.68
C PRO A 597 -7.56 5.07 -9.13
N ALA A 598 -6.64 4.16 -8.81
CA ALA A 598 -5.23 4.22 -9.24
C ALA A 598 -4.89 3.16 -10.29
N GLY A 599 -5.71 2.12 -10.40
CA GLY A 599 -5.48 0.97 -11.26
C GLY A 599 -5.66 1.23 -12.76
N SER A 600 -5.87 0.14 -13.49
CA SER A 600 -6.00 0.17 -14.96
C SER A 600 -7.19 0.96 -15.47
N ILE A 601 -7.03 1.55 -16.66
CA ILE A 601 -8.08 2.30 -17.36
C ILE A 601 -8.77 1.37 -18.35
N LYS A 602 -10.09 1.18 -18.21
CA LYS A 602 -10.89 0.39 -19.16
C LYS A 602 -11.08 1.13 -20.48
N GLY A 603 -11.00 0.40 -21.60
CA GLY A 603 -11.11 0.98 -22.94
C GLY A 603 -12.45 1.65 -23.25
N ASP A 604 -13.53 1.12 -22.70
CA ASP A 604 -14.90 1.59 -22.83
C ASP A 604 -15.31 2.67 -21.82
N SER A 605 -14.43 2.97 -20.84
CA SER A 605 -14.68 4.03 -19.87
C SER A 605 -14.51 5.43 -20.48
N PRO A 606 -15.09 6.49 -19.89
CA PRO A 606 -14.87 7.86 -20.34
C PRO A 606 -13.37 8.25 -20.44
N ALA A 607 -12.53 7.76 -19.52
CA ALA A 607 -11.09 7.99 -19.57
C ALA A 607 -10.42 7.22 -20.72
N GLY A 608 -10.84 5.97 -20.98
CA GLY A 608 -10.34 5.17 -22.11
C GLY A 608 -10.72 5.78 -23.46
N GLN A 609 -11.94 6.28 -23.58
CA GLN A 609 -12.41 6.98 -24.79
C GLN A 609 -11.63 8.29 -25.02
N TYR A 610 -11.35 9.04 -23.94
CA TYR A 610 -10.52 10.23 -24.01
C TYR A 610 -9.11 9.91 -24.54
N LEU A 611 -8.46 8.89 -23.99
CA LEU A 611 -7.12 8.48 -24.43
C LEU A 611 -7.12 7.97 -25.87
N SER A 612 -8.10 7.14 -26.26
CA SER A 612 -8.26 6.68 -27.66
C SER A 612 -8.49 7.84 -28.60
N GLY A 613 -9.27 8.85 -28.21
CA GLY A 613 -9.48 10.08 -28.95
C GLY A 613 -8.20 10.91 -29.18
N HIS A 614 -7.21 10.76 -28.31
CA HIS A 614 -5.87 11.34 -28.47
C HIS A 614 -4.88 10.40 -29.17
N GLY A 615 -5.34 9.29 -29.76
CA GLY A 615 -4.51 8.36 -30.50
C GLY A 615 -3.67 7.42 -29.66
N ILE A 616 -3.93 7.32 -28.34
CA ILE A 616 -3.23 6.38 -27.46
C ILE A 616 -3.84 4.99 -27.63
N GLU A 617 -3.01 3.99 -27.91
CA GLU A 617 -3.45 2.60 -28.00
C GLU A 617 -3.75 2.01 -26.62
N ARG A 618 -4.68 1.04 -26.54
CA ARG A 618 -5.10 0.45 -25.25
C ARG A 618 -3.94 -0.12 -24.41
N ARG A 619 -2.94 -0.70 -25.07
CA ARG A 619 -1.74 -1.23 -24.41
C ARG A 619 -0.91 -0.14 -23.71
N ASP A 620 -1.05 1.13 -24.16
CA ASP A 620 -0.30 2.30 -23.69
C ASP A 620 -1.15 3.22 -22.80
N PHE A 621 -2.36 2.81 -22.41
CA PHE A 621 -3.22 3.56 -21.49
C PHE A 621 -2.55 3.77 -20.16
N ASN A 622 -1.73 2.80 -19.73
CA ASN A 622 -1.13 2.80 -18.40
C ASN A 622 -2.22 2.78 -17.31
N SER A 623 -2.01 3.44 -16.19
CA SER A 623 -2.96 3.47 -15.07
C SER A 623 -3.41 4.88 -14.72
N TYR A 624 -4.51 5.02 -14.00
CA TYR A 624 -4.92 6.31 -13.43
C TYR A 624 -3.81 6.89 -12.53
N GLY A 625 -3.10 6.03 -11.80
CA GLY A 625 -1.97 6.45 -10.96
C GLY A 625 -0.84 7.11 -11.73
N SER A 626 -0.49 6.62 -12.91
CA SER A 626 0.55 7.21 -13.76
C SER A 626 0.09 8.48 -14.48
N ARG A 627 -1.21 8.63 -14.70
CA ARG A 627 -1.79 9.79 -15.39
C ARG A 627 -2.37 10.86 -14.45
N ARG A 628 -2.05 10.78 -13.14
CA ARG A 628 -2.58 11.75 -12.16
C ARG A 628 -2.13 13.20 -12.37
N GLY A 629 -1.14 13.45 -13.22
CA GLY A 629 -0.75 14.77 -13.71
C GLY A 629 -1.68 15.32 -14.80
N ASN A 630 -2.66 14.56 -15.29
CA ASN A 630 -3.64 14.96 -16.26
C ASN A 630 -5.06 14.97 -15.65
N HIS A 631 -5.58 16.17 -15.39
CA HIS A 631 -6.91 16.34 -14.78
C HIS A 631 -8.04 15.81 -15.66
N GLU A 632 -7.90 15.80 -16.99
CA GLU A 632 -8.90 15.30 -17.91
C GLU A 632 -9.08 13.77 -17.80
N VAL A 633 -8.00 13.02 -17.59
CA VAL A 633 -8.07 11.60 -17.31
C VAL A 633 -8.65 11.35 -15.93
N MET A 634 -8.19 12.11 -14.93
CA MET A 634 -8.57 11.88 -13.54
C MET A 634 -10.04 12.22 -13.25
N ILE A 635 -10.58 13.27 -13.82
CA ILE A 635 -12.00 13.62 -13.67
C ILE A 635 -12.91 12.53 -14.25
N ARG A 636 -12.50 11.93 -15.38
CA ARG A 636 -13.23 10.82 -16.03
C ARG A 636 -13.12 9.51 -15.25
N GLY A 637 -12.12 9.40 -14.38
CA GLY A 637 -11.94 8.29 -13.45
C GLY A 637 -12.57 8.52 -12.08
N THR A 638 -13.03 9.73 -11.78
CA THR A 638 -13.63 10.03 -10.49
C THR A 638 -14.95 9.29 -10.32
N PHE A 639 -15.09 8.53 -9.23
CA PHE A 639 -16.17 7.57 -8.97
C PHE A 639 -16.31 6.45 -10.01
N ALA A 640 -15.29 6.15 -10.80
CA ALA A 640 -15.32 5.11 -11.82
C ALA A 640 -14.84 3.72 -11.34
N ASN A 641 -14.71 3.53 -10.03
CA ASN A 641 -14.33 2.22 -9.49
C ASN A 641 -15.40 1.18 -9.82
N ILE A 642 -14.97 0.01 -10.28
CA ILE A 642 -15.85 -1.08 -10.74
C ILE A 642 -16.73 -1.68 -9.64
N ARG A 643 -16.39 -1.45 -8.37
CA ARG A 643 -17.11 -1.93 -7.17
C ARG A 643 -17.97 -0.86 -6.51
N LEU A 644 -17.97 0.37 -7.06
CA LEU A 644 -18.81 1.43 -6.51
C LEU A 644 -20.28 1.07 -6.68
N LYS A 645 -21.06 1.21 -5.62
CA LYS A 645 -22.52 1.02 -5.62
C LYS A 645 -23.20 2.36 -5.38
N ASN A 646 -23.83 2.87 -6.42
CA ASN A 646 -24.63 4.08 -6.31
C ASN A 646 -26.09 3.71 -6.08
N GLN A 647 -26.61 3.98 -4.88
CA GLN A 647 -27.98 3.66 -4.47
C GLN A 647 -29.06 4.44 -5.23
N LEU A 648 -28.70 5.31 -6.16
CA LEU A 648 -29.62 5.89 -7.15
C LEU A 648 -30.00 4.89 -8.26
N LEU A 649 -29.29 3.78 -8.35
CA LEU A 649 -29.47 2.71 -9.32
C LEU A 649 -29.57 1.37 -8.61
N ASP A 650 -30.65 0.64 -8.83
CA ASP A 650 -30.83 -0.68 -8.24
C ASP A 650 -29.96 -1.74 -8.97
N GLY A 651 -29.06 -2.40 -8.22
CA GLY A 651 -28.31 -3.55 -8.69
C GLY A 651 -27.20 -3.27 -9.71
N VAL A 652 -26.87 -1.99 -9.94
CA VAL A 652 -25.77 -1.57 -10.83
C VAL A 652 -24.51 -1.30 -10.03
N GLU A 653 -23.39 -1.95 -10.40
CA GLU A 653 -22.07 -1.68 -9.87
C GLU A 653 -21.23 -0.90 -10.89
N GLY A 654 -20.30 -0.07 -10.40
CA GLY A 654 -19.40 0.74 -11.22
C GLY A 654 -19.71 2.23 -11.18
N GLY A 655 -19.01 3.00 -12.00
CA GLY A 655 -19.08 4.47 -12.04
C GLY A 655 -20.32 5.01 -12.75
N PHE A 656 -21.50 4.54 -12.37
CA PHE A 656 -22.77 4.92 -13.01
C PHE A 656 -23.68 5.67 -12.04
N THR A 657 -24.55 6.50 -12.63
CA THR A 657 -25.60 7.27 -11.91
C THR A 657 -26.82 7.45 -12.79
N ARG A 658 -27.84 8.03 -12.21
CA ARG A 658 -29.04 8.49 -12.91
C ARG A 658 -28.92 9.98 -13.21
N ASN A 659 -29.17 10.39 -14.44
CA ASN A 659 -29.25 11.80 -14.78
C ASN A 659 -30.67 12.33 -14.50
N LEU A 660 -30.84 13.07 -13.42
CA LEU A 660 -32.14 13.63 -12.98
C LEU A 660 -32.59 14.86 -13.78
N LEU A 661 -31.80 15.31 -14.78
CA LEU A 661 -32.27 16.31 -15.78
C LEU A 661 -33.09 15.67 -16.90
N SER A 662 -33.04 14.35 -17.01
CA SER A 662 -33.74 13.56 -18.01
C SER A 662 -34.85 12.74 -17.34
N ASP A 663 -35.94 12.50 -18.05
CA ASP A 663 -36.97 11.56 -17.63
C ASP A 663 -36.59 10.07 -17.87
N SER A 664 -35.40 9.81 -18.39
CA SER A 664 -34.87 8.46 -18.61
C SER A 664 -34.36 7.85 -17.31
N ASP A 665 -34.71 6.59 -17.06
CA ASP A 665 -34.17 5.79 -15.96
C ASP A 665 -32.87 5.07 -16.35
N GLU A 666 -32.29 5.38 -17.50
CA GLU A 666 -31.07 4.75 -18.01
C GLU A 666 -29.86 5.14 -17.17
N ALA A 667 -29.02 4.13 -16.87
CA ALA A 667 -27.76 4.33 -16.17
C ALA A 667 -26.75 5.00 -17.13
N VAL A 668 -26.21 6.15 -16.70
CA VAL A 668 -25.17 6.89 -17.43
C VAL A 668 -23.89 6.97 -16.58
N SER A 669 -22.74 7.21 -17.22
CA SER A 669 -21.51 7.40 -16.42
C SER A 669 -21.65 8.62 -15.50
N ILE A 670 -21.05 8.56 -14.32
CA ILE A 670 -21.03 9.69 -13.38
C ILE A 670 -20.39 10.92 -14.04
N PHE A 671 -19.36 10.73 -14.87
CA PHE A 671 -18.70 11.79 -15.60
C PHE A 671 -19.67 12.49 -16.59
N ASP A 672 -20.37 11.71 -17.42
CA ASP A 672 -21.28 12.26 -18.43
C ASP A 672 -22.48 12.97 -17.78
N ALA A 673 -23.01 12.39 -16.69
CA ALA A 673 -24.06 13.06 -15.91
C ALA A 673 -23.58 14.40 -15.33
N ALA A 674 -22.39 14.39 -14.71
CA ALA A 674 -21.80 15.61 -14.12
C ALA A 674 -21.57 16.70 -15.18
N ALA A 675 -21.09 16.34 -16.38
CA ALA A 675 -20.93 17.27 -17.49
C ALA A 675 -22.27 17.90 -17.92
N ALA A 676 -23.34 17.09 -18.03
CA ALA A 676 -24.68 17.59 -18.36
C ALA A 676 -25.24 18.54 -17.26
N TYR A 677 -25.00 18.27 -15.97
CA TYR A 677 -25.37 19.15 -14.89
C TYR A 677 -24.60 20.48 -14.92
N GLN A 678 -23.30 20.42 -15.19
CA GLN A 678 -22.47 21.64 -15.30
C GLN A 678 -22.93 22.51 -16.47
N GLU A 679 -23.23 21.93 -17.63
CA GLU A 679 -23.77 22.66 -18.79
C GLU A 679 -25.14 23.32 -18.46
N ALA A 680 -25.95 22.64 -17.66
CA ALA A 680 -27.24 23.18 -17.19
C ALA A 680 -27.11 24.18 -16.01
N GLY A 681 -25.91 24.41 -15.49
CA GLY A 681 -25.67 25.29 -14.34
C GLY A 681 -26.24 24.76 -13.01
N VAL A 682 -26.44 23.47 -12.89
CA VAL A 682 -27.04 22.83 -11.71
C VAL A 682 -25.95 22.35 -10.74
N PRO A 683 -25.91 22.85 -9.50
CA PRO A 683 -24.93 22.39 -8.52
C PRO A 683 -25.19 20.94 -8.08
N LEU A 684 -24.12 20.25 -7.71
CA LEU A 684 -24.16 18.84 -7.34
C LEU A 684 -23.79 18.62 -5.87
N VAL A 685 -24.35 17.55 -5.29
CA VAL A 685 -24.01 17.03 -3.96
C VAL A 685 -23.81 15.53 -4.02
N VAL A 686 -23.00 15.01 -3.10
CA VAL A 686 -22.82 13.57 -2.86
C VAL A 686 -23.35 13.26 -1.48
N LEU A 687 -24.11 12.18 -1.35
CA LEU A 687 -24.55 11.62 -0.08
C LEU A 687 -23.74 10.37 0.20
N ALA A 688 -23.25 10.19 1.42
CA ALA A 688 -22.48 9.01 1.81
C ALA A 688 -22.82 8.58 3.26
N GLY A 689 -22.49 7.36 3.58
CA GLY A 689 -22.62 6.81 4.93
C GLY A 689 -21.43 7.11 5.82
N LYS A 690 -21.08 6.16 6.68
CA LYS A 690 -19.96 6.25 7.63
C LYS A 690 -18.61 6.09 6.92
N GLU A 691 -17.55 6.66 7.51
CA GLU A 691 -16.15 6.47 7.11
C GLU A 691 -15.86 6.90 5.65
N TYR A 692 -16.53 7.92 5.16
CA TYR A 692 -16.35 8.39 3.79
C TYR A 692 -14.93 8.91 3.54
N GLY A 693 -14.28 8.39 2.51
CA GLY A 693 -12.95 8.80 2.07
C GLY A 693 -11.79 8.13 2.80
N SER A 694 -12.04 7.01 3.44
CA SER A 694 -11.00 6.19 4.07
C SER A 694 -10.03 5.59 3.05
N GLY A 695 -8.87 5.12 3.51
CA GLY A 695 -7.84 4.52 2.65
C GLY A 695 -6.64 5.42 2.41
N SER A 696 -6.11 5.46 1.19
CA SER A 696 -4.92 6.26 0.84
C SER A 696 -5.20 7.75 0.93
N SER A 697 -4.20 8.53 1.31
CA SER A 697 -4.26 10.01 1.37
C SER A 697 -4.31 10.65 -0.04
N ARG A 698 -5.36 10.36 -0.82
CA ARG A 698 -5.51 10.82 -2.19
C ARG A 698 -6.26 12.15 -2.25
N ASP A 699 -5.53 13.22 -2.55
CA ASP A 699 -6.10 14.53 -2.85
C ASP A 699 -6.98 14.52 -4.12
N TRP A 700 -6.69 13.64 -5.09
CA TRP A 700 -7.55 13.45 -6.27
C TRP A 700 -8.99 13.02 -5.94
N ALA A 701 -9.22 12.38 -4.81
CA ALA A 701 -10.58 12.11 -4.35
C ALA A 701 -11.37 13.41 -4.07
N ALA A 702 -10.70 14.48 -3.66
CA ALA A 702 -11.31 15.80 -3.50
C ALA A 702 -11.22 16.65 -4.78
N LYS A 703 -10.07 16.65 -5.47
CA LYS A 703 -9.85 17.36 -6.74
C LYS A 703 -10.86 16.93 -7.80
N GLY A 704 -11.02 15.63 -8.01
CA GLY A 704 -11.99 15.09 -8.96
C GLY A 704 -13.42 15.41 -8.57
N THR A 705 -13.76 15.32 -7.29
CA THR A 705 -15.08 15.69 -6.75
C THR A 705 -15.42 17.16 -7.06
N LEU A 706 -14.47 18.07 -6.81
CA LEU A 706 -14.62 19.49 -7.20
C LEU A 706 -14.86 19.66 -8.70
N LEU A 707 -14.00 19.02 -9.51
CA LEU A 707 -14.04 19.18 -10.98
C LEU A 707 -15.31 18.60 -11.61
N LEU A 708 -15.95 17.61 -10.98
CA LEU A 708 -17.29 17.15 -11.36
C LEU A 708 -18.42 18.15 -11.02
N GLY A 709 -18.12 19.29 -10.38
CA GLY A 709 -19.11 20.29 -10.00
C GLY A 709 -19.80 20.05 -8.67
N VAL A 710 -19.31 19.11 -7.86
CA VAL A 710 -19.83 18.85 -6.51
C VAL A 710 -19.47 20.00 -5.57
N LYS A 711 -20.48 20.59 -4.93
CA LYS A 711 -20.33 21.70 -3.99
C LYS A 711 -20.26 21.25 -2.53
N ALA A 712 -20.96 20.17 -2.22
CA ALA A 712 -20.95 19.62 -0.87
C ALA A 712 -21.02 18.09 -0.91
N VAL A 713 -20.39 17.49 0.08
CA VAL A 713 -20.57 16.08 0.43
C VAL A 713 -21.26 16.03 1.79
N ILE A 714 -22.28 15.22 1.92
CA ILE A 714 -23.02 15.01 3.17
C ILE A 714 -22.83 13.55 3.56
N ALA A 715 -22.08 13.28 4.62
CA ALA A 715 -21.77 11.94 5.08
C ALA A 715 -22.05 11.77 6.56
N GLU A 716 -22.35 10.54 7.00
CA GLU A 716 -22.54 10.24 8.41
C GLU A 716 -21.24 10.41 9.22
N SER A 717 -20.10 10.08 8.62
CA SER A 717 -18.78 10.40 9.16
C SER A 717 -17.71 10.43 8.05
N TYR A 718 -16.57 11.09 8.33
CA TYR A 718 -15.49 11.26 7.39
C TYR A 718 -14.18 10.69 7.96
N GLU A 719 -13.36 10.22 7.05
CA GLU A 719 -11.95 10.06 7.35
C GLU A 719 -11.27 11.45 7.37
N ARG A 720 -10.35 11.64 8.32
CA ARG A 720 -9.72 12.94 8.62
C ARG A 720 -9.06 13.59 7.39
N ILE A 721 -8.20 12.86 6.71
CA ILE A 721 -7.41 13.38 5.58
C ILE A 721 -8.33 13.79 4.43
N HIS A 722 -9.32 12.96 4.12
CA HIS A 722 -10.25 13.25 3.04
C HIS A 722 -11.13 14.47 3.34
N ARG A 723 -11.59 14.60 4.59
CA ARG A 723 -12.32 15.79 5.04
C ARG A 723 -11.48 17.06 4.87
N SER A 724 -10.20 17.02 5.27
CA SER A 724 -9.27 18.13 5.09
C SER A 724 -9.04 18.45 3.61
N ASN A 725 -8.89 17.43 2.77
CA ASN A 725 -8.73 17.60 1.33
C ASN A 725 -9.97 18.23 0.67
N LEU A 726 -11.18 17.82 1.06
CA LEU A 726 -12.43 18.45 0.57
C LEU A 726 -12.47 19.94 0.90
N ILE A 727 -12.17 20.31 2.15
CA ILE A 727 -12.11 21.69 2.60
C ILE A 727 -11.06 22.48 1.80
N GLY A 728 -9.85 21.93 1.67
CA GLY A 728 -8.75 22.54 0.93
C GLY A 728 -9.07 22.78 -0.55
N MET A 729 -9.93 21.95 -1.14
CA MET A 729 -10.42 22.11 -2.51
C MET A 729 -11.71 22.97 -2.62
N GLY A 730 -12.27 23.43 -1.50
CA GLY A 730 -13.50 24.22 -1.53
C GLY A 730 -14.79 23.41 -1.71
N VAL A 731 -14.76 22.10 -1.43
CA VAL A 731 -15.95 21.24 -1.34
C VAL A 731 -16.38 21.17 0.13
N LEU A 732 -17.61 21.51 0.43
CA LEU A 732 -18.13 21.58 1.80
C LEU A 732 -18.42 20.17 2.36
N PRO A 733 -17.68 19.67 3.38
CA PRO A 733 -17.99 18.43 4.03
C PRO A 733 -18.99 18.65 5.18
N LEU A 734 -20.18 18.11 5.05
CA LEU A 734 -21.26 18.20 6.05
C LEU A 734 -21.48 16.82 6.69
N GLN A 735 -21.68 16.83 8.01
CA GLN A 735 -21.93 15.63 8.81
C GLN A 735 -23.31 15.71 9.45
#